data_17c9febd42c6bd4bd29839cf7533e274
#
_entry.id   17c9febd42c6bd4bd29839cf7533e274
#
_cell.length_a   1.000
_cell.length_b   1.000
_cell.length_c   1.000
_cell.angle_alpha   90.00
_cell.angle_beta   90.00
_cell.angle_gamma   90.00
#
_symmetry.space_group_name_H-M   'P 1'
#
loop_
_entity.id
_entity.type
_entity.pdbx_description
1 polymer ?
#
loop_
_entity_poly.entity_id
_entity_poly.type
_entity_poly.pdbx_seq_one_letter_code
_entity_poly.pdbx_strand_id
1 'polypeptide(L)'
;MKQDKIHKFVGDQLSQWPLACSNFRALKDVKVREIEVGGLTVKLQFNPARMISSAAKLNKEDIAKRRCFLCRENRPVEQIMLKFEGRKNKKYDILVNPYPIFPDHLVIAKSNHTDQSIWHRYVDMLDLARKYTGYTFFYNGPKSGASAPDHHHFQGAPKGLMPLENDVNACISKDDVTLEYLTSVQDASLYHYKRFTTGVFVLRAETAKSAAKLFYRLLDCAELPEGEPEPLFNLFSWWADGEFRSIVVFRRSHRSHHYFSDGPDHLTMSPGCADMAGVFIVPVPDEYEKISSELLTEMVAEVSVSKEVESKMLERLTRGQRLLNVGIMAADELTFEILSDGDGVRKAVMREGKIEYDGALYDELYFEARTLSTMFAEPSFVMHNVTIGVNFHWERQEIQKFAGALKIIVSKGKLVAINVIGVEDYLLSVISSEMSAAADEEFLKAHAVISRSWVMAQLASTKNSHKAEVPDEICSTPALVSHLDATLYKTESHSNDGHIEYVKWYDRDDHDLFDVCADDHCQRYQGLTRAVGQKVRKIIDATWGEVLKYDGKLCDARFSKCCGGRMERFSVCWDDKDYDYLQSLPDTPAQQDGVRAFCDTSDKEILAKVLNNYDQETVDFYRWTEVYDREDLSALIEERSGISLGQVICLEPLERGQSGRISKLKIVGSERTMVVGKELEIRRILSKSHLKSSAFDVEYLAEDGSRVKPSENWASLVLKGSGWGHGVGLCQIGAAVMATEGYDYRQILNHYYPGAVLEK
;
A
#
# COMPACT_ATOMS: atom_id res chain seq x y z
N MET A 1 -14.96 -21.60 -37.66
CA MET A 1 -14.31 -22.81 -37.09
C MET A 1 -14.37 -22.93 -35.57
N LYS A 2 -13.91 -21.95 -34.74
CA LYS A 2 -14.00 -22.11 -33.28
C LYS A 2 -15.36 -21.76 -32.70
N GLN A 3 -16.11 -20.87 -33.32
CA GLN A 3 -17.47 -20.48 -32.95
C GLN A 3 -18.45 -21.62 -33.22
N ASP A 4 -18.31 -22.33 -34.35
CA ASP A 4 -19.07 -23.52 -34.68
C ASP A 4 -18.92 -24.63 -33.63
N LYS A 5 -17.76 -24.69 -32.98
CA LYS A 5 -17.48 -25.68 -31.93
C LYS A 5 -18.31 -25.45 -30.66
N ILE A 6 -18.52 -24.19 -30.24
CA ILE A 6 -19.35 -23.85 -29.07
C ILE A 6 -20.82 -24.10 -29.41
N HIS A 7 -21.30 -23.61 -30.54
CA HIS A 7 -22.67 -23.81 -30.95
C HIS A 7 -23.02 -25.32 -31.08
N LYS A 8 -22.12 -26.12 -31.66
CA LYS A 8 -22.27 -27.59 -31.70
C LYS A 8 -22.30 -28.18 -30.28
N PHE A 9 -21.41 -27.76 -29.38
CA PHE A 9 -21.39 -28.23 -28.01
C PHE A 9 -22.72 -27.93 -27.27
N VAL A 10 -23.26 -26.71 -27.45
CA VAL A 10 -24.60 -26.38 -26.91
C VAL A 10 -25.68 -27.29 -27.51
N GLY A 11 -25.68 -27.50 -28.81
CA GLY A 11 -26.61 -28.43 -29.48
C GLY A 11 -26.53 -29.87 -28.94
N ASP A 12 -25.30 -30.38 -28.80
CA ASP A 12 -25.05 -31.72 -28.24
C ASP A 12 -25.56 -31.81 -26.78
N GLN A 13 -25.32 -30.76 -25.95
CA GLN A 13 -25.82 -30.70 -24.58
C GLN A 13 -27.36 -30.69 -24.51
N LEU A 14 -28.04 -29.88 -25.34
CA LEU A 14 -29.46 -29.75 -25.33
C LEU A 14 -30.16 -31.05 -25.80
N SER A 15 -29.49 -31.83 -26.64
CA SER A 15 -30.01 -33.15 -27.08
C SER A 15 -30.00 -34.20 -25.97
N GLN A 16 -29.14 -34.06 -24.96
CA GLN A 16 -28.91 -35.02 -23.87
C GLN A 16 -29.53 -34.61 -22.54
N TRP A 17 -29.90 -33.33 -22.36
CA TRP A 17 -30.38 -32.78 -21.09
C TRP A 17 -31.79 -32.18 -21.23
N PRO A 18 -32.85 -32.92 -20.87
CA PRO A 18 -34.25 -32.49 -21.07
C PRO A 18 -34.58 -31.16 -20.39
N LEU A 19 -34.09 -30.93 -19.16
CA LEU A 19 -34.31 -29.68 -18.42
C LEU A 19 -33.71 -28.46 -19.18
N ALA A 20 -32.48 -28.57 -19.60
CA ALA A 20 -31.85 -27.49 -20.37
C ALA A 20 -32.55 -27.27 -21.70
N CYS A 21 -32.89 -28.35 -22.42
CA CYS A 21 -33.62 -28.26 -23.67
C CYS A 21 -34.98 -27.55 -23.53
N SER A 22 -35.75 -27.88 -22.50
CA SER A 22 -37.02 -27.21 -22.18
C SER A 22 -36.87 -25.73 -21.94
N ASN A 23 -35.87 -25.34 -21.08
CA ASN A 23 -35.64 -23.96 -20.75
C ASN A 23 -35.09 -23.12 -21.93
N PHE A 24 -34.26 -23.70 -22.81
CA PHE A 24 -33.83 -23.05 -24.05
C PHE A 24 -34.94 -22.89 -25.08
N ARG A 25 -35.94 -23.81 -25.10
CA ARG A 25 -37.16 -23.64 -25.91
C ARG A 25 -38.00 -22.49 -25.34
N ALA A 26 -38.26 -22.50 -24.05
CA ALA A 26 -39.01 -21.42 -23.38
C ALA A 26 -38.39 -20.04 -23.59
N LEU A 27 -37.05 -19.95 -23.70
CA LEU A 27 -36.36 -18.69 -23.99
C LEU A 27 -36.76 -18.06 -25.32
N LYS A 28 -37.24 -18.85 -26.31
CA LYS A 28 -37.70 -18.31 -27.60
C LYS A 28 -39.04 -17.59 -27.51
N ASP A 29 -39.83 -17.89 -26.49
CA ASP A 29 -41.18 -17.38 -26.28
C ASP A 29 -41.26 -16.29 -25.20
N VAL A 30 -40.10 -15.83 -24.68
CA VAL A 30 -40.06 -14.75 -23.70
C VAL A 30 -40.54 -13.44 -24.30
N LYS A 31 -41.37 -12.68 -23.55
CA LYS A 31 -41.74 -11.33 -23.92
C LYS A 31 -40.61 -10.36 -23.64
N VAL A 32 -40.31 -9.51 -24.61
CA VAL A 32 -39.28 -8.45 -24.45
C VAL A 32 -39.89 -7.12 -24.88
N ARG A 33 -39.70 -6.10 -24.06
CA ARG A 33 -39.97 -4.70 -24.45
C ARG A 33 -38.74 -3.84 -24.25
N GLU A 34 -38.62 -2.81 -25.03
CA GLU A 34 -37.55 -1.81 -24.88
C GLU A 34 -38.02 -0.67 -23.99
N ILE A 35 -37.10 -0.16 -23.20
CA ILE A 35 -37.33 0.91 -22.22
C ILE A 35 -36.06 1.77 -22.09
N GLU A 36 -36.20 3.08 -21.87
CA GLU A 36 -35.07 3.98 -21.71
C GLU A 36 -34.60 4.04 -20.24
N VAL A 37 -33.28 3.90 -20.01
CA VAL A 37 -32.66 4.03 -18.70
C VAL A 37 -31.36 4.83 -18.85
N GLY A 38 -31.32 6.03 -18.27
CA GLY A 38 -30.12 6.87 -18.28
C GLY A 38 -29.54 7.16 -19.68
N GLY A 39 -30.40 7.27 -20.70
CA GLY A 39 -30.00 7.52 -22.09
C GLY A 39 -29.53 6.27 -22.85
N LEU A 40 -29.77 5.09 -22.30
CA LEU A 40 -29.55 3.80 -22.95
C LEU A 40 -30.89 3.09 -23.15
N THR A 41 -31.18 2.64 -24.38
CA THR A 41 -32.32 1.76 -24.65
C THR A 41 -31.99 0.35 -24.17
N VAL A 42 -32.69 -0.14 -23.14
CA VAL A 42 -32.47 -1.43 -22.51
C VAL A 42 -33.64 -2.37 -22.84
N LYS A 43 -33.45 -3.68 -22.62
CA LYS A 43 -34.45 -4.73 -22.82
C LYS A 43 -34.99 -5.21 -21.49
N LEU A 44 -36.30 -5.14 -21.28
CA LEU A 44 -36.97 -5.78 -20.18
C LEU A 44 -37.53 -7.13 -20.67
N GLN A 45 -37.04 -8.24 -20.09
CA GLN A 45 -37.36 -9.59 -20.48
C GLN A 45 -38.23 -10.26 -19.41
N PHE A 46 -39.45 -10.62 -19.76
CA PHE A 46 -40.29 -11.50 -18.93
C PHE A 46 -39.85 -12.95 -19.08
N ASN A 47 -39.21 -13.51 -18.04
CA ASN A 47 -38.67 -14.87 -18.08
C ASN A 47 -39.01 -15.65 -16.80
N PRO A 48 -40.17 -16.30 -16.71
CA PRO A 48 -40.62 -17.05 -15.53
C PRO A 48 -39.66 -18.19 -15.13
N ALA A 49 -38.95 -18.79 -16.07
CA ALA A 49 -37.99 -19.88 -15.78
C ALA A 49 -36.81 -19.41 -14.88
N ARG A 50 -36.64 -18.13 -14.74
CA ARG A 50 -35.59 -17.53 -13.88
C ARG A 50 -36.00 -17.31 -12.43
N MET A 51 -37.25 -17.57 -12.04
CA MET A 51 -37.74 -17.38 -10.68
C MET A 51 -36.81 -18.01 -9.63
N ILE A 52 -36.38 -19.24 -9.83
CA ILE A 52 -35.52 -19.98 -8.90
C ILE A 52 -34.19 -19.26 -8.66
N SER A 53 -33.59 -18.71 -9.72
CA SER A 53 -32.28 -18.03 -9.61
C SER A 53 -32.40 -16.57 -9.10
N SER A 54 -33.49 -15.86 -9.41
CA SER A 54 -33.73 -14.51 -8.91
C SER A 54 -34.06 -14.47 -7.41
N ALA A 55 -34.77 -15.53 -6.92
CA ALA A 55 -35.11 -15.68 -5.51
C ALA A 55 -34.06 -16.42 -4.67
N ALA A 56 -32.86 -16.66 -5.20
CA ALA A 56 -31.79 -17.37 -4.49
C ALA A 56 -31.37 -16.67 -3.19
N LYS A 57 -31.30 -17.45 -2.10
CA LYS A 57 -30.75 -16.97 -0.81
C LYS A 57 -29.24 -17.05 -0.87
N LEU A 58 -28.59 -15.91 -0.65
CA LEU A 58 -27.14 -15.73 -0.80
C LEU A 58 -26.43 -15.32 0.50
N ASN A 59 -27.07 -15.53 1.67
CA ASN A 59 -26.40 -15.31 2.95
C ASN A 59 -25.37 -16.43 3.24
N LYS A 60 -24.36 -16.13 4.06
CA LYS A 60 -23.24 -17.05 4.36
C LYS A 60 -23.72 -18.39 4.95
N GLU A 61 -24.79 -18.39 5.73
CA GLU A 61 -25.34 -19.60 6.37
C GLU A 61 -26.02 -20.54 5.36
N ASP A 62 -26.80 -19.99 4.44
CA ASP A 62 -27.47 -20.79 3.40
C ASP A 62 -26.47 -21.33 2.38
N ILE A 63 -25.44 -20.56 2.03
CA ILE A 63 -24.34 -21.02 1.15
C ILE A 63 -23.58 -22.17 1.81
N ALA A 64 -23.23 -22.08 3.09
CA ALA A 64 -22.50 -23.12 3.82
C ALA A 64 -23.27 -24.44 3.95
N LYS A 65 -24.60 -24.39 3.95
CA LYS A 65 -25.48 -25.58 4.07
C LYS A 65 -25.70 -26.30 2.75
N ARG A 66 -25.49 -25.64 1.61
CA ARG A 66 -25.76 -26.24 0.29
C ARG A 66 -24.51 -26.92 -0.27
N ARG A 67 -24.73 -27.98 -1.08
CA ARG A 67 -23.67 -28.51 -1.94
C ARG A 67 -23.43 -27.56 -3.11
N CYS A 68 -22.17 -27.27 -3.40
CA CYS A 68 -21.81 -26.42 -4.53
C CYS A 68 -22.15 -27.09 -5.84
N PHE A 69 -23.11 -26.54 -6.59
CA PHE A 69 -23.62 -27.13 -7.85
C PHE A 69 -22.63 -26.97 -9.03
N LEU A 70 -21.58 -26.18 -8.89
CA LEU A 70 -20.53 -26.06 -9.91
C LEU A 70 -19.39 -27.06 -9.71
N CYS A 71 -19.30 -27.72 -8.56
CA CYS A 71 -18.33 -28.79 -8.33
C CYS A 71 -18.72 -30.02 -9.14
N ARG A 72 -17.73 -30.70 -9.74
CA ARG A 72 -17.97 -31.84 -10.68
C ARG A 72 -18.77 -32.95 -10.04
N GLU A 73 -18.53 -33.27 -8.80
CA GLU A 73 -19.21 -34.33 -8.03
C GLU A 73 -20.70 -34.05 -7.77
N ASN A 74 -21.12 -32.79 -7.92
CA ASN A 74 -22.51 -32.38 -7.65
C ASN A 74 -23.28 -32.02 -8.94
N ARG A 75 -22.64 -32.10 -10.11
CA ARG A 75 -23.27 -31.78 -11.40
C ARG A 75 -24.20 -32.90 -11.84
N PRO A 76 -25.29 -32.56 -12.56
CA PRO A 76 -26.11 -33.57 -13.21
C PRO A 76 -25.31 -34.48 -14.15
N VAL A 77 -25.62 -35.75 -14.23
CA VAL A 77 -24.90 -36.74 -15.07
C VAL A 77 -25.00 -36.41 -16.56
N GLU A 78 -26.06 -35.71 -16.95
CA GLU A 78 -26.32 -35.25 -18.32
C GLU A 78 -25.47 -34.05 -18.71
N GLN A 79 -24.88 -33.36 -17.76
CA GLN A 79 -24.12 -32.13 -18.04
C GLN A 79 -22.73 -32.46 -18.59
N ILE A 80 -22.56 -32.29 -19.90
CA ILE A 80 -21.26 -32.41 -20.57
C ILE A 80 -20.45 -31.12 -20.41
N MET A 81 -19.15 -31.21 -20.67
CA MET A 81 -18.24 -30.07 -20.52
C MET A 81 -17.18 -30.00 -21.62
N LEU A 82 -16.79 -28.77 -21.98
CA LEU A 82 -15.53 -28.51 -22.68
C LEU A 82 -14.46 -28.01 -21.70
N LYS A 83 -13.20 -28.34 -21.93
CA LYS A 83 -12.09 -27.88 -21.11
C LYS A 83 -11.48 -26.64 -21.70
N PHE A 84 -11.16 -25.70 -20.82
CA PHE A 84 -10.35 -24.54 -21.14
C PHE A 84 -9.18 -24.48 -20.15
N GLU A 85 -7.97 -24.24 -20.67
CA GLU A 85 -6.78 -24.03 -19.87
C GLU A 85 -6.43 -22.55 -19.93
N GLY A 86 -6.47 -21.90 -18.75
CA GLY A 86 -6.05 -20.54 -18.52
C GLY A 86 -4.55 -20.47 -18.21
N ARG A 87 -4.06 -19.28 -17.89
CA ARG A 87 -2.67 -19.06 -17.57
C ARG A 87 -2.24 -19.75 -16.28
N LYS A 88 -0.96 -20.09 -16.17
CA LYS A 88 -0.40 -20.83 -15.01
C LYS A 88 -1.14 -22.15 -14.75
N ASN A 89 -1.48 -22.89 -15.80
CA ASN A 89 -2.14 -24.20 -15.74
C ASN A 89 -3.49 -24.21 -14.99
N LYS A 90 -4.16 -23.06 -14.89
CA LYS A 90 -5.52 -22.99 -14.32
C LYS A 90 -6.49 -23.71 -15.25
N LYS A 91 -7.33 -24.58 -14.69
CA LYS A 91 -8.27 -25.39 -15.46
C LYS A 91 -9.69 -24.91 -15.24
N TYR A 92 -10.45 -24.80 -16.33
CA TYR A 92 -11.85 -24.40 -16.35
C TYR A 92 -12.67 -25.40 -17.14
N ASP A 93 -13.90 -25.58 -16.68
CA ASP A 93 -14.93 -26.39 -17.38
C ASP A 93 -15.96 -25.43 -17.98
N ILE A 94 -16.10 -25.43 -19.30
CA ILE A 94 -17.15 -24.70 -20.00
C ILE A 94 -18.41 -25.58 -20.00
N LEU A 95 -19.47 -25.06 -19.45
CA LEU A 95 -20.76 -25.72 -19.23
C LEU A 95 -21.85 -24.91 -19.91
N VAL A 96 -22.96 -25.57 -20.29
CA VAL A 96 -24.19 -24.87 -20.71
C VAL A 96 -24.98 -24.47 -19.47
N ASN A 97 -25.44 -23.21 -19.41
CA ASN A 97 -26.29 -22.75 -18.32
C ASN A 97 -27.72 -23.37 -18.49
N PRO A 98 -28.23 -24.18 -17.54
CA PRO A 98 -29.54 -24.81 -17.67
C PRO A 98 -30.71 -23.82 -17.54
N TYR A 99 -30.49 -22.61 -17.06
CA TYR A 99 -31.47 -21.53 -16.94
C TYR A 99 -31.02 -20.33 -17.77
N PRO A 100 -31.13 -20.38 -19.11
CA PRO A 100 -30.55 -19.38 -19.99
C PRO A 100 -31.26 -18.02 -19.90
N ILE A 101 -30.49 -16.96 -20.12
CA ILE A 101 -30.95 -15.60 -20.42
C ILE A 101 -30.74 -15.31 -21.91
N PHE A 102 -29.69 -15.90 -22.46
CA PHE A 102 -29.25 -15.72 -23.84
C PHE A 102 -29.20 -17.05 -24.57
N PRO A 103 -29.33 -17.08 -25.93
CA PRO A 103 -28.95 -18.24 -26.71
C PRO A 103 -27.46 -18.57 -26.45
N ASP A 104 -27.13 -19.85 -26.48
CA ASP A 104 -25.77 -20.35 -26.20
C ASP A 104 -25.16 -19.80 -24.88
N HIS A 105 -25.99 -19.68 -23.84
CA HIS A 105 -25.58 -19.18 -22.53
C HIS A 105 -24.66 -20.19 -21.82
N LEU A 106 -23.41 -19.75 -21.54
CA LEU A 106 -22.34 -20.57 -20.97
C LEU A 106 -22.03 -20.19 -19.52
N VAL A 107 -21.58 -21.18 -18.75
CA VAL A 107 -20.92 -21.02 -17.46
C VAL A 107 -19.50 -21.60 -17.55
N ILE A 108 -18.49 -20.82 -17.22
CA ILE A 108 -17.10 -21.25 -17.27
C ILE A 108 -16.59 -21.35 -15.82
N ALA A 109 -16.78 -22.52 -15.22
CA ALA A 109 -16.45 -22.80 -13.83
C ALA A 109 -14.99 -23.23 -13.69
N LYS A 110 -14.32 -22.77 -12.68
CA LYS A 110 -12.99 -23.29 -12.32
C LYS A 110 -13.12 -24.77 -11.94
N SER A 111 -12.21 -25.62 -12.44
CA SER A 111 -12.32 -27.07 -12.23
C SER A 111 -12.19 -27.48 -10.76
N ASN A 112 -11.47 -26.68 -9.96
CA ASN A 112 -11.33 -26.87 -8.52
C ASN A 112 -12.17 -25.82 -7.79
N HIS A 113 -12.79 -26.21 -6.67
CA HIS A 113 -13.55 -25.31 -5.81
C HIS A 113 -12.67 -24.20 -5.25
N THR A 114 -13.03 -22.97 -5.53
CA THR A 114 -12.36 -21.75 -5.03
C THR A 114 -13.35 -20.61 -5.05
N ASP A 115 -13.32 -19.76 -4.07
CA ASP A 115 -14.23 -18.63 -3.96
C ASP A 115 -14.21 -17.72 -5.19
N GLN A 116 -15.35 -17.07 -5.43
CA GLN A 116 -15.52 -16.09 -6.49
C GLN A 116 -14.62 -14.88 -6.24
N SER A 117 -13.69 -14.62 -7.14
CA SER A 117 -12.80 -13.47 -7.13
C SER A 117 -12.21 -13.28 -8.52
N ILE A 118 -12.11 -12.04 -9.00
CA ILE A 118 -11.47 -11.72 -10.29
C ILE A 118 -9.94 -11.78 -10.20
N TRP A 119 -9.42 -11.79 -8.99
CA TRP A 119 -8.01 -11.66 -8.72
C TRP A 119 -7.19 -12.74 -9.42
N HIS A 120 -6.17 -12.38 -10.17
CA HIS A 120 -5.37 -13.24 -11.06
C HIS A 120 -6.15 -13.97 -12.16
N ARG A 121 -7.44 -13.64 -12.43
CA ARG A 121 -8.28 -14.38 -13.37
C ARG A 121 -8.80 -13.52 -14.50
N TYR A 122 -8.70 -12.19 -14.43
CA TYR A 122 -9.13 -11.30 -15.51
C TYR A 122 -8.44 -11.64 -16.83
N VAL A 123 -7.16 -11.98 -16.83
CA VAL A 123 -6.42 -12.37 -18.02
C VAL A 123 -6.95 -13.66 -18.64
N ASP A 124 -7.39 -14.63 -17.82
CA ASP A 124 -8.01 -15.87 -18.32
C ASP A 124 -9.34 -15.57 -19.04
N MET A 125 -10.10 -14.58 -18.56
CA MET A 125 -11.33 -14.09 -19.22
C MET A 125 -11.01 -13.42 -20.57
N LEU A 126 -9.94 -12.64 -20.65
CA LEU A 126 -9.47 -12.05 -21.91
C LEU A 126 -9.01 -13.13 -22.92
N ASP A 127 -8.30 -14.16 -22.44
CA ASP A 127 -7.87 -15.28 -23.27
C ASP A 127 -9.08 -16.09 -23.81
N LEU A 128 -10.16 -16.21 -23.01
CA LEU A 128 -11.46 -16.76 -23.48
C LEU A 128 -12.06 -15.89 -24.59
N ALA A 129 -12.12 -14.56 -24.40
CA ALA A 129 -12.66 -13.62 -25.37
C ALA A 129 -11.87 -13.66 -26.70
N ARG A 130 -10.54 -13.74 -26.65
CA ARG A 130 -9.69 -13.88 -27.83
C ARG A 130 -9.83 -15.25 -28.51
N LYS A 131 -10.06 -16.31 -27.74
CA LYS A 131 -10.23 -17.66 -28.29
C LYS A 131 -11.60 -17.84 -28.95
N TYR A 132 -12.65 -17.25 -28.39
CA TYR A 132 -14.01 -17.35 -28.83
C TYR A 132 -14.59 -15.98 -29.21
N THR A 133 -14.08 -15.41 -30.30
CA THR A 133 -14.32 -14.01 -30.73
C THR A 133 -15.78 -13.67 -31.02
N GLY A 134 -16.67 -14.65 -31.14
CA GLY A 134 -18.13 -14.46 -31.29
C GLY A 134 -18.88 -14.33 -29.96
N TYR A 135 -18.18 -14.32 -28.81
CA TYR A 135 -18.77 -14.30 -27.49
C TYR A 135 -18.30 -13.11 -26.70
N THR A 136 -19.18 -12.58 -25.85
CA THR A 136 -18.85 -11.69 -24.73
C THR A 136 -18.86 -12.52 -23.46
N PHE A 137 -17.76 -12.45 -22.71
CA PHE A 137 -17.65 -13.09 -21.40
C PHE A 137 -17.92 -12.07 -20.32
N PHE A 138 -18.53 -12.49 -19.22
CA PHE A 138 -18.90 -11.60 -18.13
C PHE A 138 -18.71 -12.25 -16.76
N TYR A 139 -18.53 -11.40 -15.76
CA TYR A 139 -18.20 -11.79 -14.40
C TYR A 139 -19.07 -11.01 -13.41
N ASN A 140 -19.78 -11.74 -12.55
CA ASN A 140 -20.45 -11.19 -11.38
C ASN A 140 -19.50 -11.27 -10.17
N GLY A 141 -19.18 -10.13 -9.56
CA GLY A 141 -18.51 -10.12 -8.28
C GLY A 141 -19.32 -10.87 -7.20
N PRO A 142 -18.69 -11.33 -6.11
CA PRO A 142 -19.33 -12.15 -5.05
C PRO A 142 -20.63 -11.54 -4.51
N LYS A 143 -20.68 -10.19 -4.40
CA LYS A 143 -21.84 -9.43 -3.94
C LYS A 143 -22.49 -8.56 -5.02
N SER A 144 -22.24 -8.89 -6.30
CA SER A 144 -22.72 -8.13 -7.45
C SER A 144 -23.54 -9.03 -8.40
N GLY A 145 -24.31 -9.96 -7.84
CA GLY A 145 -25.21 -10.84 -8.61
C GLY A 145 -24.66 -12.24 -8.88
N ALA A 146 -23.54 -12.65 -8.26
CA ALA A 146 -23.08 -14.05 -8.37
C ALA A 146 -24.02 -15.00 -7.64
N SER A 147 -24.58 -16.00 -8.36
CA SER A 147 -25.44 -17.05 -7.77
C SER A 147 -24.64 -18.15 -7.05
N ALA A 148 -23.33 -18.25 -7.32
CA ALA A 148 -22.39 -19.15 -6.65
C ALA A 148 -21.14 -18.37 -6.22
N PRO A 149 -21.22 -17.50 -5.16
CA PRO A 149 -20.09 -16.72 -4.70
C PRO A 149 -19.00 -17.58 -4.03
N ASP A 150 -19.32 -18.83 -3.72
CA ASP A 150 -18.44 -19.86 -3.18
C ASP A 150 -17.67 -20.65 -4.26
N HIS A 151 -17.91 -20.40 -5.56
CA HIS A 151 -17.19 -21.09 -6.62
C HIS A 151 -16.90 -20.17 -7.81
N HIS A 152 -15.62 -19.96 -8.10
CA HIS A 152 -15.23 -19.07 -9.19
C HIS A 152 -15.73 -19.54 -10.54
N HIS A 153 -16.41 -18.63 -11.23
CA HIS A 153 -16.91 -18.83 -12.57
C HIS A 153 -17.04 -17.53 -13.35
N PHE A 154 -16.86 -17.62 -14.66
CA PHE A 154 -17.33 -16.64 -15.62
C PHE A 154 -18.60 -17.13 -16.27
N GLN A 155 -19.26 -16.24 -17.00
CA GLN A 155 -20.35 -16.60 -17.89
C GLN A 155 -20.02 -16.11 -19.31
N GLY A 156 -20.76 -16.58 -20.31
CA GLY A 156 -20.55 -16.16 -21.69
C GLY A 156 -21.82 -16.25 -22.50
N ALA A 157 -21.99 -15.32 -23.43
CA ALA A 157 -23.12 -15.29 -24.40
C ALA A 157 -22.61 -14.79 -25.76
N PRO A 158 -23.33 -15.07 -26.86
CA PRO A 158 -23.00 -14.47 -28.15
C PRO A 158 -22.95 -12.95 -28.11
N LYS A 159 -21.98 -12.34 -28.80
CA LYS A 159 -21.85 -10.89 -28.94
C LYS A 159 -23.09 -10.25 -29.55
N GLY A 160 -23.29 -8.94 -29.22
CA GLY A 160 -24.35 -8.13 -29.80
C GLY A 160 -25.74 -8.33 -29.19
N LEU A 161 -25.84 -9.11 -28.13
CA LEU A 161 -27.13 -9.34 -27.43
C LEU A 161 -27.35 -8.32 -26.30
N MET A 162 -26.30 -7.72 -25.80
CA MET A 162 -26.30 -6.80 -24.64
C MET A 162 -26.37 -5.33 -25.14
N PRO A 163 -27.41 -4.56 -24.78
CA PRO A 163 -27.52 -3.15 -25.18
C PRO A 163 -26.31 -2.30 -24.87
N LEU A 164 -25.75 -2.41 -23.65
CA LEU A 164 -24.57 -1.65 -23.24
C LEU A 164 -23.33 -1.96 -24.08
N GLU A 165 -23.09 -3.24 -24.43
CA GLU A 165 -22.03 -3.65 -25.35
C GLU A 165 -22.19 -2.98 -26.73
N ASN A 166 -23.42 -2.97 -27.25
CA ASN A 166 -23.71 -2.42 -28.57
C ASN A 166 -23.53 -0.89 -28.60
N ASP A 167 -24.00 -0.18 -27.56
CA ASP A 167 -23.85 1.26 -27.47
C ASP A 167 -22.39 1.67 -27.31
N VAL A 168 -21.62 0.98 -26.47
CA VAL A 168 -20.18 1.20 -26.32
C VAL A 168 -19.44 0.99 -27.65
N ASN A 169 -19.76 -0.09 -28.39
CA ASN A 169 -19.17 -0.33 -29.70
C ASN A 169 -19.54 0.77 -30.71
N ALA A 170 -20.77 1.27 -30.66
CA ALA A 170 -21.21 2.39 -31.50
C ALA A 170 -20.48 3.71 -31.12
N CYS A 171 -20.32 4.00 -29.83
CA CYS A 171 -19.56 5.14 -29.35
C CYS A 171 -18.10 5.09 -29.79
N ILE A 172 -17.44 3.94 -29.66
CA ILE A 172 -16.06 3.74 -30.14
C ILE A 172 -15.96 4.00 -31.64
N SER A 173 -16.89 3.47 -32.45
CA SER A 173 -16.85 3.61 -33.90
C SER A 173 -17.10 5.03 -34.37
N LYS A 174 -17.80 5.88 -33.61
CA LYS A 174 -18.17 7.25 -33.92
C LYS A 174 -17.32 8.28 -33.22
N ASP A 175 -16.38 7.88 -32.37
CA ASP A 175 -15.62 8.76 -31.48
C ASP A 175 -16.55 9.69 -30.67
N ASP A 176 -17.59 9.08 -30.08
CA ASP A 176 -18.67 9.79 -29.38
C ASP A 176 -18.17 10.32 -28.01
N VAL A 177 -18.45 11.60 -27.73
CA VAL A 177 -18.12 12.30 -26.47
C VAL A 177 -18.69 11.63 -25.19
N THR A 178 -19.59 10.67 -25.35
CA THR A 178 -20.07 9.82 -24.25
C THR A 178 -18.95 8.99 -23.63
N LEU A 179 -17.91 8.65 -24.42
CA LEU A 179 -16.70 8.02 -23.95
C LEU A 179 -15.61 9.07 -23.69
N GLU A 180 -15.53 9.55 -22.45
CA GLU A 180 -14.51 10.49 -22.04
C GLU A 180 -13.20 9.75 -21.72
N TYR A 181 -12.13 10.09 -22.45
CA TYR A 181 -10.80 9.55 -22.17
C TYR A 181 -10.29 10.00 -20.79
N LEU A 182 -9.75 9.08 -20.00
CA LEU A 182 -9.24 9.35 -18.67
C LEU A 182 -7.72 9.20 -18.59
N THR A 183 -7.20 8.04 -18.98
CA THR A 183 -5.78 7.69 -18.82
C THR A 183 -5.41 6.48 -19.67
N SER A 184 -4.12 6.23 -19.84
CA SER A 184 -3.61 5.05 -20.54
C SER A 184 -2.40 4.45 -19.82
N VAL A 185 -2.14 3.16 -20.09
CA VAL A 185 -0.96 2.43 -19.67
C VAL A 185 -0.50 1.55 -20.84
N GLN A 186 0.64 1.88 -21.46
CA GLN A 186 1.12 1.21 -22.68
C GLN A 186 0.08 1.30 -23.81
N ASP A 187 -0.37 0.17 -24.35
CA ASP A 187 -1.39 0.06 -25.40
C ASP A 187 -2.83 0.05 -24.85
N ALA A 188 -3.03 0.11 -23.53
CA ALA A 188 -4.35 0.14 -22.92
C ALA A 188 -4.82 1.54 -22.61
N SER A 189 -6.08 1.85 -22.89
CA SER A 189 -6.75 3.12 -22.62
C SER A 189 -8.03 2.90 -21.82
N LEU A 190 -8.30 3.81 -20.89
CA LEU A 190 -9.48 3.82 -20.03
C LEU A 190 -10.35 5.05 -20.32
N TYR A 191 -11.64 4.82 -20.39
CA TYR A 191 -12.65 5.83 -20.66
C TYR A 191 -13.74 5.80 -19.60
N HIS A 192 -14.31 6.94 -19.27
CA HIS A 192 -15.56 7.10 -18.52
C HIS A 192 -16.74 7.08 -19.49
N TYR A 193 -17.72 6.23 -19.26
CA TYR A 193 -18.94 6.15 -20.07
C TYR A 193 -20.09 6.89 -19.36
N LYS A 194 -20.61 7.94 -19.97
CA LYS A 194 -21.50 8.93 -19.35
C LYS A 194 -23.01 8.66 -19.51
N ARG A 195 -23.39 7.47 -19.99
CA ARG A 195 -24.80 7.06 -20.11
C ARG A 195 -25.12 5.90 -19.17
N PHE A 196 -26.37 5.54 -19.08
CA PHE A 196 -26.94 4.42 -18.35
C PHE A 196 -26.96 4.65 -16.83
N THR A 197 -25.84 4.65 -16.18
CA THR A 197 -25.71 4.85 -14.72
C THR A 197 -24.30 5.37 -14.36
N THR A 198 -24.09 5.71 -13.10
CA THR A 198 -22.79 6.09 -12.55
C THR A 198 -21.85 4.89 -12.38
N GLY A 199 -20.55 5.13 -12.44
CA GLY A 199 -19.50 4.14 -12.22
C GLY A 199 -19.30 3.17 -13.38
N VAL A 200 -19.53 3.62 -14.62
CA VAL A 200 -19.31 2.81 -15.83
C VAL A 200 -18.02 3.22 -16.52
N PHE A 201 -17.10 2.28 -16.67
CA PHE A 201 -15.81 2.50 -17.30
C PHE A 201 -15.61 1.52 -18.46
N VAL A 202 -14.96 2.00 -19.52
CA VAL A 202 -14.61 1.22 -20.70
C VAL A 202 -13.12 1.15 -20.86
N LEU A 203 -12.58 -0.06 -20.94
CA LEU A 203 -11.18 -0.33 -21.17
C LEU A 203 -10.97 -0.93 -22.57
N ARG A 204 -9.98 -0.42 -23.30
CA ARG A 204 -9.54 -0.90 -24.60
C ARG A 204 -8.04 -1.24 -24.52
N ALA A 205 -7.59 -2.35 -25.10
CA ALA A 205 -6.17 -2.73 -25.10
C ALA A 205 -5.85 -3.72 -26.20
N GLU A 206 -4.68 -3.63 -26.81
CA GLU A 206 -4.19 -4.62 -27.79
C GLU A 206 -3.67 -5.86 -27.09
N THR A 207 -3.09 -5.73 -25.88
CA THR A 207 -2.50 -6.82 -25.13
C THR A 207 -3.25 -7.07 -23.80
N ALA A 208 -3.36 -8.35 -23.43
CA ALA A 208 -3.96 -8.71 -22.15
C ALA A 208 -3.13 -8.26 -20.93
N LYS A 209 -1.81 -8.04 -21.12
CA LYS A 209 -0.91 -7.54 -20.07
C LYS A 209 -1.25 -6.09 -19.72
N SER A 210 -1.36 -5.23 -20.70
CA SER A 210 -1.69 -3.80 -20.53
C SER A 210 -3.13 -3.64 -20.01
N ALA A 211 -4.06 -4.44 -20.57
CA ALA A 211 -5.44 -4.48 -20.07
C ALA A 211 -5.48 -4.80 -18.57
N ALA A 212 -4.72 -5.81 -18.11
CA ALA A 212 -4.69 -6.18 -16.70
C ALA A 212 -4.10 -5.09 -15.83
N LYS A 213 -2.99 -4.44 -16.23
CA LYS A 213 -2.42 -3.31 -15.51
C LYS A 213 -3.47 -2.20 -15.26
N LEU A 214 -4.15 -1.80 -16.32
CA LEU A 214 -5.11 -0.71 -16.25
C LEU A 214 -6.39 -1.09 -15.51
N PHE A 215 -6.85 -2.33 -15.66
CA PHE A 215 -8.00 -2.88 -14.94
C PHE A 215 -7.78 -2.88 -13.43
N TYR A 216 -6.64 -3.40 -12.96
CA TYR A 216 -6.34 -3.43 -11.53
C TYR A 216 -6.11 -2.03 -10.96
N ARG A 217 -5.50 -1.11 -11.72
CA ARG A 217 -5.44 0.31 -11.34
C ARG A 217 -6.84 0.93 -11.18
N LEU A 218 -7.78 0.59 -12.06
CA LEU A 218 -9.17 1.02 -11.93
C LEU A 218 -9.80 0.45 -10.65
N LEU A 219 -9.61 -0.84 -10.35
CA LEU A 219 -10.13 -1.44 -9.11
C LEU A 219 -9.55 -0.79 -7.86
N ASP A 220 -8.27 -0.41 -7.87
CA ASP A 220 -7.61 0.28 -6.75
C ASP A 220 -8.22 1.66 -6.45
N CYS A 221 -8.88 2.27 -7.43
CA CYS A 221 -9.57 3.54 -7.24
C CYS A 221 -10.97 3.39 -6.62
N ALA A 222 -11.53 2.18 -6.61
CA ALA A 222 -12.84 1.89 -6.04
C ALA A 222 -12.79 1.64 -4.53
N GLU A 223 -13.93 1.82 -3.85
CA GLU A 223 -14.06 1.45 -2.45
C GLU A 223 -14.14 -0.07 -2.30
N LEU A 224 -13.35 -0.62 -1.39
CA LEU A 224 -13.42 -2.03 -1.01
C LEU A 224 -14.22 -2.14 0.29
N PRO A 225 -15.41 -2.80 0.30
CA PRO A 225 -16.17 -3.00 1.52
C PRO A 225 -15.42 -3.87 2.53
N GLU A 226 -15.65 -3.64 3.81
CA GLU A 226 -14.99 -4.39 4.87
C GLU A 226 -15.27 -5.89 4.79
N GLY A 227 -14.20 -6.69 4.83
CA GLY A 227 -14.26 -8.15 4.75
C GLY A 227 -14.57 -8.73 3.37
N GLU A 228 -14.65 -7.91 2.32
CA GLU A 228 -14.82 -8.39 0.95
C GLU A 228 -13.48 -8.55 0.23
N PRO A 229 -13.33 -9.55 -0.65
CA PRO A 229 -12.08 -9.79 -1.37
C PRO A 229 -11.83 -8.80 -2.52
N GLU A 230 -12.86 -8.08 -2.98
CA GLU A 230 -12.81 -7.16 -4.11
C GLU A 230 -13.94 -6.12 -4.03
N PRO A 231 -13.83 -4.96 -4.71
CA PRO A 231 -14.95 -4.02 -4.86
C PRO A 231 -16.18 -4.67 -5.47
N LEU A 232 -17.35 -4.08 -5.29
CA LEU A 232 -18.55 -4.54 -5.94
C LEU A 232 -18.60 -4.06 -7.39
N PHE A 233 -18.60 -4.97 -8.37
CA PHE A 233 -18.69 -4.63 -9.80
C PHE A 233 -19.20 -5.79 -10.64
N ASN A 234 -19.64 -5.43 -11.84
CA ASN A 234 -19.90 -6.35 -12.94
C ASN A 234 -18.91 -6.05 -14.07
N LEU A 235 -18.39 -7.08 -14.73
CA LEU A 235 -17.37 -6.97 -15.76
C LEU A 235 -17.80 -7.73 -17.03
N PHE A 236 -17.58 -7.10 -18.17
CA PHE A 236 -17.84 -7.69 -19.50
C PHE A 236 -16.57 -7.56 -20.32
N SER A 237 -16.21 -8.59 -21.10
CA SER A 237 -15.04 -8.54 -21.97
C SER A 237 -15.28 -9.30 -23.26
N TRP A 238 -14.85 -8.72 -24.38
CA TRP A 238 -14.88 -9.32 -25.70
C TRP A 238 -13.68 -8.89 -26.54
N TRP A 239 -13.50 -9.59 -27.64
CA TRP A 239 -12.48 -9.26 -28.62
C TRP A 239 -13.15 -8.70 -29.87
N ALA A 240 -12.73 -7.53 -30.34
CA ALA A 240 -13.19 -6.88 -31.56
C ALA A 240 -12.08 -6.01 -32.19
N ASP A 241 -12.02 -5.97 -33.51
CA ASP A 241 -11.16 -5.06 -34.28
C ASP A 241 -9.67 -5.05 -33.87
N GLY A 242 -9.14 -6.22 -33.45
CA GLY A 242 -7.74 -6.37 -33.05
C GLY A 242 -7.44 -6.01 -31.58
N GLU A 243 -8.45 -5.66 -30.79
CA GLU A 243 -8.30 -5.25 -29.39
C GLU A 243 -9.23 -5.99 -28.44
N PHE A 244 -8.83 -6.05 -27.16
CA PHE A 244 -9.72 -6.39 -26.06
C PHE A 244 -10.54 -5.15 -25.70
N ARG A 245 -11.82 -5.34 -25.53
CA ARG A 245 -12.74 -4.34 -24.95
C ARG A 245 -13.35 -4.90 -23.69
N SER A 246 -13.38 -4.08 -22.64
CA SER A 246 -14.03 -4.46 -21.39
C SER A 246 -14.85 -3.30 -20.85
N ILE A 247 -16.01 -3.63 -20.25
CA ILE A 247 -16.85 -2.67 -19.52
C ILE A 247 -16.85 -3.09 -18.06
N VAL A 248 -16.60 -2.16 -17.16
CA VAL A 248 -16.69 -2.33 -15.71
C VAL A 248 -17.82 -1.45 -15.19
N VAL A 249 -18.79 -2.04 -14.52
CA VAL A 249 -19.91 -1.33 -13.89
C VAL A 249 -19.76 -1.49 -12.38
N PHE A 250 -19.39 -0.42 -11.69
CA PHE A 250 -19.24 -0.45 -10.23
C PHE A 250 -20.58 -0.40 -9.52
N ARG A 251 -20.68 -1.18 -8.44
CA ARG A 251 -21.90 -1.39 -7.68
C ARG A 251 -21.73 -0.89 -6.25
N ARG A 252 -22.84 -0.43 -5.66
CA ARG A 252 -22.97 -0.12 -4.24
C ARG A 252 -23.64 -1.27 -3.47
N SER A 253 -24.58 -1.94 -4.12
CA SER A 253 -25.33 -3.06 -3.55
C SER A 253 -25.73 -4.07 -4.62
N HIS A 254 -26.08 -5.27 -4.20
CA HIS A 254 -26.61 -6.30 -5.12
C HIS A 254 -28.05 -5.99 -5.53
N ARG A 255 -28.88 -5.54 -4.58
CA ARG A 255 -30.34 -5.39 -4.76
C ARG A 255 -30.79 -4.02 -4.27
N SER A 256 -31.82 -3.49 -4.89
CA SER A 256 -32.49 -2.26 -4.45
C SER A 256 -33.39 -2.52 -3.23
N HIS A 257 -33.83 -1.44 -2.58
CA HIS A 257 -34.76 -1.53 -1.46
C HIS A 257 -36.07 -2.22 -1.85
N HIS A 258 -36.51 -2.12 -3.09
CA HIS A 258 -37.72 -2.80 -3.60
C HIS A 258 -37.69 -4.31 -3.41
N TYR A 259 -36.51 -4.94 -3.48
CA TYR A 259 -36.39 -6.37 -3.21
C TYR A 259 -36.71 -6.77 -1.78
N PHE A 260 -36.49 -5.85 -0.83
CA PHE A 260 -36.68 -6.07 0.60
C PHE A 260 -37.97 -5.45 1.12
N SER A 261 -38.72 -4.73 0.29
CA SER A 261 -40.00 -4.11 0.64
C SER A 261 -41.10 -5.17 0.70
N ASP A 262 -42.14 -4.86 1.46
CA ASP A 262 -43.36 -5.68 1.53
C ASP A 262 -44.48 -5.07 0.67
N GLY A 263 -45.43 -5.90 0.29
CA GLY A 263 -46.68 -5.47 -0.41
C GLY A 263 -46.42 -4.96 -1.84
N PRO A 264 -47.12 -3.89 -2.26
CA PRO A 264 -47.11 -3.44 -3.65
C PRO A 264 -45.78 -2.89 -4.16
N ASP A 265 -44.87 -2.53 -3.28
CA ASP A 265 -43.56 -2.00 -3.65
C ASP A 265 -42.50 -3.08 -3.81
N HIS A 266 -42.82 -4.31 -3.48
CA HIS A 266 -41.93 -5.46 -3.66
C HIS A 266 -41.68 -5.77 -5.15
N LEU A 267 -40.40 -6.01 -5.49
CA LEU A 267 -39.95 -6.44 -6.81
C LEU A 267 -38.91 -7.56 -6.66
N THR A 268 -39.15 -8.70 -7.32
CA THR A 268 -38.24 -9.87 -7.26
C THR A 268 -36.95 -9.67 -8.07
N MET A 269 -36.71 -8.45 -8.56
CA MET A 269 -35.57 -8.16 -9.43
C MET A 269 -34.26 -8.13 -8.63
N SER A 270 -33.28 -8.89 -9.10
CA SER A 270 -31.98 -9.08 -8.46
C SER A 270 -30.85 -8.84 -9.47
N PRO A 271 -30.48 -7.58 -9.74
CA PRO A 271 -29.61 -7.23 -10.86
C PRO A 271 -28.22 -7.86 -10.80
N GLY A 272 -27.89 -8.66 -11.83
CA GLY A 272 -26.56 -9.18 -12.10
C GLY A 272 -26.00 -8.65 -13.43
N CYS A 273 -25.01 -9.33 -14.01
CA CYS A 273 -24.37 -8.87 -15.24
C CYS A 273 -25.35 -8.67 -16.40
N ALA A 274 -26.30 -9.57 -16.60
CA ALA A 274 -27.26 -9.42 -17.71
C ALA A 274 -28.05 -8.11 -17.59
N ASP A 275 -28.52 -7.81 -16.38
CA ASP A 275 -29.28 -6.60 -16.09
C ASP A 275 -28.40 -5.35 -16.24
N MET A 276 -27.18 -5.37 -15.68
CA MET A 276 -26.23 -4.27 -15.80
C MET A 276 -25.61 -4.12 -17.20
N ALA A 277 -25.86 -5.09 -18.09
CA ALA A 277 -25.60 -4.97 -19.53
C ALA A 277 -26.81 -4.47 -20.35
N GLY A 278 -27.90 -4.15 -19.66
CA GLY A 278 -29.12 -3.65 -20.26
C GLY A 278 -30.15 -4.73 -20.68
N VAL A 279 -30.08 -5.97 -20.14
CA VAL A 279 -31.08 -7.00 -20.30
C VAL A 279 -31.64 -7.37 -18.94
N PHE A 280 -32.67 -6.67 -18.52
CA PHE A 280 -33.32 -6.83 -17.21
C PHE A 280 -34.29 -8.01 -17.19
N ILE A 281 -34.12 -8.88 -16.21
CA ILE A 281 -34.91 -10.12 -16.10
C ILE A 281 -35.99 -9.94 -15.04
N VAL A 282 -37.24 -10.09 -15.44
CA VAL A 282 -38.41 -10.05 -14.57
C VAL A 282 -39.13 -11.39 -14.63
N PRO A 283 -39.14 -12.15 -13.52
CA PRO A 283 -39.80 -13.49 -13.54
C PRO A 283 -41.29 -13.45 -13.22
N VAL A 284 -41.84 -12.34 -12.71
CA VAL A 284 -43.22 -12.20 -12.24
C VAL A 284 -44.03 -11.34 -13.24
N PRO A 285 -45.21 -11.82 -13.71
CA PRO A 285 -46.01 -11.11 -14.71
C PRO A 285 -46.42 -9.72 -14.30
N ASP A 286 -46.93 -9.56 -13.08
CA ASP A 286 -47.44 -8.28 -12.57
C ASP A 286 -46.32 -7.25 -12.41
N GLU A 287 -45.12 -7.69 -12.01
CA GLU A 287 -43.91 -6.83 -11.93
C GLU A 287 -43.48 -6.37 -13.35
N TYR A 288 -43.55 -7.26 -14.34
CA TYR A 288 -43.20 -6.94 -15.73
C TYR A 288 -44.04 -5.77 -16.29
N GLU A 289 -45.35 -5.82 -16.05
CA GLU A 289 -46.26 -4.74 -16.50
C GLU A 289 -46.05 -3.43 -15.71
N LYS A 290 -45.65 -3.51 -14.46
CA LYS A 290 -45.51 -2.41 -13.53
C LYS A 290 -44.19 -1.60 -13.71
N ILE A 291 -43.11 -2.21 -14.18
CA ILE A 291 -41.81 -1.55 -14.32
C ILE A 291 -41.90 -0.47 -15.40
N SER A 292 -41.71 0.81 -14.97
CA SER A 292 -41.60 1.97 -15.86
C SER A 292 -40.13 2.34 -16.07
N SER A 293 -39.85 3.29 -16.97
CA SER A 293 -38.53 3.88 -17.22
C SER A 293 -37.97 4.55 -15.97
N GLU A 294 -38.81 5.30 -15.26
CA GLU A 294 -38.46 6.01 -14.03
C GLU A 294 -38.09 5.04 -12.91
N LEU A 295 -38.95 4.02 -12.66
CA LEU A 295 -38.70 3.00 -11.64
C LEU A 295 -37.43 2.22 -11.90
N LEU A 296 -37.20 1.81 -13.16
CA LEU A 296 -36.00 1.07 -13.51
C LEU A 296 -34.73 1.95 -13.42
N THR A 297 -34.83 3.22 -13.78
CA THR A 297 -33.73 4.20 -13.63
C THR A 297 -33.38 4.40 -12.17
N GLU A 298 -34.38 4.54 -11.27
CA GLU A 298 -34.18 4.62 -9.82
C GLU A 298 -33.48 3.38 -9.27
N MET A 299 -33.98 2.18 -9.61
CA MET A 299 -33.39 0.92 -9.15
C MET A 299 -31.95 0.74 -9.60
N VAL A 300 -31.64 1.08 -10.85
CA VAL A 300 -30.28 1.00 -11.40
C VAL A 300 -29.34 2.01 -10.71
N ALA A 301 -29.82 3.22 -10.47
CA ALA A 301 -29.03 4.25 -9.75
C ALA A 301 -28.77 3.83 -8.29
N GLU A 302 -29.76 3.22 -7.62
CA GLU A 302 -29.61 2.76 -6.23
C GLU A 302 -28.57 1.65 -6.09
N VAL A 303 -28.48 0.72 -7.03
CA VAL A 303 -27.53 -0.39 -6.96
C VAL A 303 -26.16 -0.04 -7.52
N SER A 304 -26.01 1.10 -8.20
CA SER A 304 -24.73 1.63 -8.72
C SER A 304 -24.02 2.52 -7.69
N VAL A 305 -22.75 2.81 -7.88
CA VAL A 305 -22.03 3.76 -7.02
C VAL A 305 -22.62 5.16 -7.12
N SER A 306 -22.51 5.96 -6.06
CA SER A 306 -23.00 7.34 -6.09
C SER A 306 -22.11 8.24 -6.95
N LYS A 307 -22.62 9.43 -7.33
CA LYS A 307 -21.85 10.44 -8.04
C LYS A 307 -20.62 10.92 -7.27
N GLU A 308 -20.70 10.95 -5.95
CA GLU A 308 -19.59 11.34 -5.08
C GLU A 308 -18.48 10.27 -5.11
N VAL A 309 -18.85 8.99 -5.10
CA VAL A 309 -17.89 7.87 -5.21
C VAL A 309 -17.26 7.86 -6.60
N GLU A 310 -18.06 8.00 -7.65
CA GLU A 310 -17.56 8.10 -9.03
C GLU A 310 -16.61 9.27 -9.20
N SER A 311 -16.94 10.47 -8.68
CA SER A 311 -16.06 11.65 -8.76
C SER A 311 -14.71 11.41 -8.08
N LYS A 312 -14.71 10.75 -6.91
CA LYS A 312 -13.47 10.35 -6.22
C LYS A 312 -12.65 9.34 -7.05
N MET A 313 -13.30 8.39 -7.71
CA MET A 313 -12.63 7.42 -8.58
C MET A 313 -11.99 8.12 -9.78
N LEU A 314 -12.72 9.03 -10.43
CA LEU A 314 -12.21 9.83 -11.55
C LEU A 314 -11.01 10.69 -11.14
N GLU A 315 -11.09 11.33 -9.98
CA GLU A 315 -9.99 12.09 -9.41
C GLU A 315 -8.75 11.22 -9.19
N ARG A 316 -8.90 10.03 -8.58
CA ARG A 316 -7.80 9.08 -8.35
C ARG A 316 -7.18 8.54 -9.64
N LEU A 317 -7.98 8.28 -10.66
CA LEU A 317 -7.52 7.78 -11.97
C LEU A 317 -6.69 8.81 -12.73
N THR A 318 -7.03 10.10 -12.61
CA THR A 318 -6.38 11.21 -13.34
C THR A 318 -5.21 11.80 -12.56
N ARG A 319 -5.09 11.55 -11.26
CA ARG A 319 -3.94 11.98 -10.44
C ARG A 319 -2.68 11.22 -10.82
N GLY A 320 -1.64 11.97 -11.18
CA GLY A 320 -0.28 11.43 -11.31
C GLY A 320 0.34 11.21 -9.92
N GLN A 321 1.01 10.07 -9.70
CA GLN A 321 1.91 9.88 -8.57
C GLN A 321 3.34 10.20 -9.00
N ARG A 322 4.10 10.89 -8.13
CA ARG A 322 5.53 11.02 -8.31
C ARG A 322 6.20 9.68 -7.98
N LEU A 323 7.10 9.22 -8.85
CA LEU A 323 7.90 8.02 -8.58
C LEU A 323 9.04 8.33 -7.63
N LEU A 324 9.35 7.34 -6.82
CA LEU A 324 10.38 7.33 -5.79
C LEU A 324 11.24 6.08 -5.97
N ASN A 325 12.56 6.24 -5.84
CA ASN A 325 13.54 5.15 -5.80
C ASN A 325 13.89 4.87 -4.34
N VAL A 326 13.57 3.67 -3.86
CA VAL A 326 13.84 3.25 -2.47
C VAL A 326 14.92 2.18 -2.48
N GLY A 327 16.09 2.47 -1.90
CA GLY A 327 17.16 1.49 -1.71
C GLY A 327 16.77 0.44 -0.67
N ILE A 328 16.69 -0.83 -1.05
CA ILE A 328 16.26 -1.92 -0.16
C ILE A 328 17.45 -2.56 0.55
N MET A 329 18.46 -3.00 -0.21
CA MET A 329 19.63 -3.69 0.31
C MET A 329 20.79 -3.68 -0.68
N ALA A 330 22.01 -3.91 -0.19
CA ALA A 330 23.20 -4.12 -0.99
C ALA A 330 23.91 -5.41 -0.55
N ALA A 331 24.30 -6.26 -1.52
CA ALA A 331 24.96 -7.53 -1.26
C ALA A 331 25.79 -7.98 -2.48
N ASP A 332 26.68 -8.96 -2.29
CA ASP A 332 27.41 -9.59 -3.40
C ASP A 332 26.49 -10.47 -4.27
N GLU A 333 25.39 -10.91 -3.65
CA GLU A 333 24.38 -11.76 -4.26
C GLU A 333 23.00 -11.32 -3.78
N LEU A 334 22.03 -11.22 -4.71
CA LEU A 334 20.63 -10.93 -4.43
C LEU A 334 19.75 -12.12 -4.81
N THR A 335 18.91 -12.56 -3.89
CA THR A 335 17.90 -13.60 -4.11
C THR A 335 16.52 -12.98 -4.11
N PHE A 336 15.76 -13.20 -5.20
CA PHE A 336 14.44 -12.55 -5.38
C PHE A 336 13.49 -13.40 -6.22
N GLU A 337 12.21 -13.04 -6.22
CA GLU A 337 11.16 -13.63 -7.06
C GLU A 337 10.45 -12.52 -7.83
N ILE A 338 10.19 -12.72 -9.11
CA ILE A 338 9.36 -11.84 -9.92
C ILE A 338 8.02 -12.55 -10.15
N LEU A 339 7.02 -12.16 -9.41
CA LEU A 339 5.74 -12.88 -9.32
C LEU A 339 4.93 -12.86 -10.62
N SER A 340 5.32 -12.00 -11.54
CA SER A 340 4.72 -11.90 -12.86
C SER A 340 5.16 -12.98 -13.84
N ASP A 341 6.37 -13.52 -13.73
CA ASP A 341 6.99 -14.37 -14.75
C ASP A 341 6.92 -15.88 -14.44
N GLY A 342 6.22 -16.22 -13.38
CA GLY A 342 6.11 -17.59 -12.89
C GLY A 342 6.79 -17.75 -11.54
N ASP A 343 6.38 -18.78 -10.81
CA ASP A 343 6.93 -19.08 -9.51
C ASP A 343 8.36 -19.61 -9.65
N GLY A 344 9.31 -18.90 -9.09
CA GLY A 344 10.71 -19.33 -9.07
C GLY A 344 11.61 -18.30 -8.41
N VAL A 345 12.42 -18.79 -7.46
CA VAL A 345 13.49 -18.01 -6.86
C VAL A 345 14.58 -17.75 -7.90
N ARG A 346 14.99 -16.51 -8.04
CA ARG A 346 16.00 -16.02 -8.96
C ARG A 346 17.20 -15.52 -8.19
N LYS A 347 18.33 -15.49 -8.83
CA LYS A 347 19.59 -15.10 -8.24
C LYS A 347 20.35 -14.17 -9.20
N ALA A 348 20.80 -13.04 -8.69
CA ALA A 348 21.75 -12.17 -9.35
C ALA A 348 23.04 -12.16 -8.53
N VAL A 349 24.19 -12.24 -9.18
CA VAL A 349 25.51 -12.30 -8.53
C VAL A 349 26.41 -11.22 -9.10
N MET A 350 27.23 -10.62 -8.25
CA MET A 350 28.25 -9.66 -8.66
C MET A 350 29.40 -10.40 -9.34
N ARG A 351 29.72 -10.06 -10.59
CA ARG A 351 30.84 -10.66 -11.35
C ARG A 351 31.51 -9.64 -12.27
N GLU A 352 32.80 -9.50 -12.17
CA GLU A 352 33.62 -8.61 -13.03
C GLU A 352 33.07 -7.16 -13.13
N GLY A 353 32.51 -6.61 -12.04
CA GLY A 353 31.95 -5.28 -12.04
C GLY A 353 30.55 -5.17 -12.68
N LYS A 354 29.90 -6.30 -13.01
CA LYS A 354 28.57 -6.39 -13.63
C LYS A 354 27.66 -7.33 -12.89
N ILE A 355 26.40 -7.37 -13.28
CA ILE A 355 25.36 -8.25 -12.76
C ILE A 355 25.32 -9.52 -13.60
N GLU A 356 25.71 -10.66 -13.06
CA GLU A 356 25.45 -11.95 -13.68
C GLU A 356 24.06 -12.42 -13.34
N TYR A 357 23.21 -12.57 -14.36
CA TYR A 357 21.84 -13.04 -14.23
C TYR A 357 21.45 -13.87 -15.44
N ASP A 358 20.87 -15.07 -15.22
CA ASP A 358 20.44 -16.01 -16.27
C ASP A 358 21.54 -16.30 -17.34
N GLY A 359 22.77 -16.43 -16.86
CA GLY A 359 23.93 -16.75 -17.70
C GLY A 359 24.49 -15.60 -18.58
N ALA A 360 24.03 -14.37 -18.37
CA ALA A 360 24.50 -13.17 -19.06
C ALA A 360 24.94 -12.07 -18.08
N LEU A 361 25.77 -11.14 -18.57
CA LEU A 361 26.27 -10.00 -17.81
C LEU A 361 25.51 -8.71 -18.18
N TYR A 362 25.05 -7.96 -17.17
CA TYR A 362 24.28 -6.73 -17.32
C TYR A 362 24.91 -5.61 -16.53
N ASP A 363 24.74 -4.37 -16.98
CA ASP A 363 25.08 -3.16 -16.23
C ASP A 363 23.94 -2.77 -15.27
N GLU A 364 22.70 -3.03 -15.70
CA GLU A 364 21.47 -2.77 -14.93
C GLU A 364 20.43 -3.85 -15.26
N LEU A 365 19.63 -4.25 -14.28
CA LEU A 365 18.42 -5.05 -14.47
C LEU A 365 17.20 -4.23 -14.03
N TYR A 366 16.12 -4.30 -14.82
CA TYR A 366 14.86 -3.65 -14.50
C TYR A 366 13.70 -4.59 -14.76
N PHE A 367 12.98 -4.92 -13.67
CA PHE A 367 11.80 -5.77 -13.70
C PHE A 367 10.56 -4.92 -13.45
N GLU A 368 9.76 -4.73 -14.50
CA GLU A 368 8.52 -3.96 -14.38
C GLU A 368 7.50 -4.64 -13.49
N ALA A 369 6.76 -3.84 -12.72
CA ALA A 369 5.58 -4.31 -12.03
C ALA A 369 4.51 -4.76 -13.02
N ARG A 370 3.98 -5.97 -12.87
CA ARG A 370 2.85 -6.46 -13.68
C ARG A 370 1.50 -6.16 -13.06
N THR A 371 1.42 -6.23 -11.76
CA THR A 371 0.20 -5.95 -11.02
C THR A 371 0.52 -4.85 -10.04
N LEU A 372 -0.23 -3.75 -10.11
CA LEU A 372 0.02 -2.55 -9.33
C LEU A 372 -1.06 -2.34 -8.27
N SER A 373 -1.70 -3.42 -7.82
CA SER A 373 -2.69 -3.30 -6.77
C SER A 373 -2.03 -3.31 -5.40
N THR A 374 -1.98 -2.14 -4.81
CA THR A 374 -1.63 -1.97 -3.39
C THR A 374 -2.84 -2.19 -2.49
N MET A 375 -4.06 -2.03 -3.01
CA MET A 375 -5.31 -2.27 -2.29
C MET A 375 -5.43 -3.72 -1.79
N PHE A 376 -5.00 -4.68 -2.60
CA PHE A 376 -5.05 -6.10 -2.27
C PHE A 376 -3.74 -6.64 -1.67
N ALA A 377 -2.81 -5.75 -1.33
CA ALA A 377 -1.46 -6.12 -0.84
C ALA A 377 -0.75 -7.12 -1.77
N GLU A 378 -0.95 -6.97 -3.08
CA GLU A 378 -0.35 -7.83 -4.09
C GLU A 378 1.05 -7.38 -4.43
N PRO A 379 2.06 -8.19 -4.12
CA PRO A 379 3.42 -7.87 -4.47
C PRO A 379 3.69 -8.10 -5.96
N SER A 380 4.58 -7.27 -6.50
CA SER A 380 5.16 -7.48 -7.83
C SER A 380 6.38 -8.38 -7.76
N PHE A 381 7.14 -8.26 -6.68
CA PHE A 381 8.33 -9.06 -6.42
C PHE A 381 8.53 -9.33 -4.92
N VAL A 382 9.37 -10.31 -4.64
CA VAL A 382 9.80 -10.69 -3.28
C VAL A 382 11.31 -10.59 -3.20
N MET A 383 11.84 -10.00 -2.14
CA MET A 383 13.26 -10.03 -1.81
C MET A 383 13.50 -10.96 -0.63
N HIS A 384 14.51 -11.80 -0.74
CA HIS A 384 14.95 -12.69 0.33
C HIS A 384 16.13 -12.10 1.09
N ASN A 385 16.28 -12.49 2.35
CA ASN A 385 17.40 -12.10 3.21
C ASN A 385 17.57 -10.59 3.37
N VAL A 386 16.47 -9.83 3.39
CA VAL A 386 16.51 -8.40 3.65
C VAL A 386 16.82 -8.20 5.12
N THR A 387 17.95 -7.56 5.43
CA THR A 387 18.30 -7.23 6.81
C THR A 387 17.51 -6.00 7.26
N ILE A 388 16.84 -6.10 8.38
CA ILE A 388 16.08 -5.01 9.02
C ILE A 388 16.67 -4.72 10.39
N GLY A 389 16.58 -3.44 10.83
CA GLY A 389 17.12 -3.00 12.11
C GLY A 389 18.64 -3.10 12.15
N VAL A 390 19.30 -2.67 11.11
CA VAL A 390 20.77 -2.73 10.99
C VAL A 390 21.42 -2.02 12.18
N ASN A 391 22.30 -2.74 12.89
CA ASN A 391 22.97 -2.31 14.13
C ASN A 391 22.06 -2.09 15.36
N PHE A 392 20.78 -2.51 15.31
CA PHE A 392 19.93 -2.56 16.48
C PHE A 392 19.92 -3.96 17.11
N HIS A 393 19.57 -4.05 18.39
CA HIS A 393 19.49 -5.33 19.13
C HIS A 393 18.47 -6.32 18.56
N TRP A 394 17.57 -5.87 17.67
CA TRP A 394 16.55 -6.65 16.98
C TRP A 394 16.88 -6.91 15.50
N GLU A 395 18.14 -6.68 15.07
CA GLU A 395 18.59 -6.98 13.71
C GLU A 395 18.29 -8.42 13.31
N ARG A 396 17.68 -8.59 12.15
CA ARG A 396 17.36 -9.91 11.58
C ARG A 396 17.15 -9.86 10.09
N GLN A 397 17.17 -11.04 9.46
CA GLN A 397 16.82 -11.18 8.05
C GLN A 397 15.36 -11.59 7.88
N GLU A 398 14.67 -10.97 6.94
CA GLU A 398 13.29 -11.26 6.59
C GLU A 398 13.11 -11.44 5.08
N ILE A 399 12.05 -12.17 4.70
CA ILE A 399 11.55 -12.19 3.33
C ILE A 399 10.54 -11.07 3.22
N GLN A 400 10.77 -10.12 2.31
CA GLN A 400 9.92 -8.96 2.15
C GLN A 400 9.27 -8.92 0.77
N LYS A 401 8.03 -8.46 0.73
CA LYS A 401 7.18 -8.36 -0.46
C LYS A 401 7.01 -6.90 -0.86
N PHE A 402 7.17 -6.60 -2.14
CA PHE A 402 7.15 -5.23 -2.65
C PHE A 402 6.17 -5.04 -3.81
N ALA A 403 5.46 -3.91 -3.83
CA ALA A 403 4.78 -3.41 -5.00
C ALA A 403 5.77 -2.60 -5.88
N GLY A 404 5.34 -2.19 -7.08
CA GLY A 404 6.19 -1.40 -7.97
C GLY A 404 7.21 -2.23 -8.73
N ALA A 405 8.24 -1.60 -9.29
CA ALA A 405 9.29 -2.24 -10.07
C ALA A 405 10.54 -2.52 -9.23
N LEU A 406 11.28 -3.56 -9.58
CA LEU A 406 12.60 -3.86 -9.03
C LEU A 406 13.66 -3.42 -10.04
N LYS A 407 14.57 -2.57 -9.60
CA LYS A 407 15.79 -2.17 -10.30
C LYS A 407 17.00 -2.72 -9.55
N ILE A 408 17.96 -3.29 -10.23
CA ILE A 408 19.23 -3.76 -9.66
C ILE A 408 20.36 -3.07 -10.41
N ILE A 409 21.27 -2.46 -9.68
CA ILE A 409 22.46 -1.79 -10.21
C ILE A 409 23.73 -2.28 -9.49
N VAL A 410 24.90 -1.94 -10.03
CA VAL A 410 26.19 -2.17 -9.38
C VAL A 410 26.70 -0.87 -8.78
N SER A 411 27.11 -0.90 -7.53
CA SER A 411 27.81 0.21 -6.88
C SER A 411 28.81 -0.30 -5.85
N LYS A 412 29.99 0.29 -5.83
CA LYS A 412 31.09 -0.03 -4.87
C LYS A 412 31.35 -1.55 -4.74
N GLY A 413 31.29 -2.27 -5.86
CA GLY A 413 31.54 -3.72 -5.88
C GLY A 413 30.41 -4.57 -5.31
N LYS A 414 29.21 -4.02 -5.11
CA LYS A 414 28.02 -4.73 -4.65
C LYS A 414 26.83 -4.52 -5.58
N LEU A 415 25.90 -5.46 -5.57
CA LEU A 415 24.58 -5.30 -6.16
C LEU A 415 23.70 -4.51 -5.22
N VAL A 416 23.00 -3.50 -5.73
CA VAL A 416 22.04 -2.67 -4.98
C VAL A 416 20.65 -2.91 -5.54
N ALA A 417 19.75 -3.39 -4.70
CA ALA A 417 18.33 -3.55 -5.02
C ALA A 417 17.56 -2.27 -4.69
N ILE A 418 16.84 -1.73 -5.68
CA ILE A 418 16.06 -0.49 -5.59
C ILE A 418 14.61 -0.79 -5.97
N ASN A 419 13.67 -0.39 -5.14
CA ASN A 419 12.25 -0.41 -5.45
C ASN A 419 11.80 0.91 -6.08
N VAL A 420 11.26 0.86 -7.28
CA VAL A 420 10.68 2.04 -7.97
C VAL A 420 9.17 2.02 -7.74
N ILE A 421 8.65 2.99 -6.99
CA ILE A 421 7.28 3.00 -6.50
C ILE A 421 6.68 4.41 -6.47
N GLY A 422 5.36 4.54 -6.53
CA GLY A 422 4.68 5.82 -6.34
C GLY A 422 4.71 6.29 -4.88
N VAL A 423 4.80 7.60 -4.63
CA VAL A 423 4.88 8.17 -3.28
C VAL A 423 3.73 7.71 -2.39
N GLU A 424 2.49 7.70 -2.89
CA GLU A 424 1.32 7.31 -2.08
C GLU A 424 1.33 5.81 -1.74
N ASP A 425 1.83 4.97 -2.65
CA ASP A 425 2.00 3.55 -2.42
C ASP A 425 3.18 3.25 -1.46
N TYR A 426 4.24 4.06 -1.50
CA TYR A 426 5.33 4.03 -0.53
C TYR A 426 4.81 4.33 0.88
N LEU A 427 3.93 5.33 1.04
CA LEU A 427 3.36 5.69 2.33
C LEU A 427 2.52 4.58 2.97
N LEU A 428 1.88 3.70 2.20
CA LEU A 428 1.20 2.51 2.75
C LEU A 428 2.14 1.66 3.60
N SER A 429 3.35 1.46 3.11
CA SER A 429 4.39 0.73 3.85
C SER A 429 4.91 1.53 5.04
N VAL A 430 5.27 2.80 4.83
CA VAL A 430 5.83 3.65 5.89
C VAL A 430 4.89 3.73 7.09
N ILE A 431 3.62 4.09 6.87
CA ILE A 431 2.64 4.19 7.96
C ILE A 431 2.48 2.87 8.72
N SER A 432 2.44 1.74 7.99
CA SER A 432 2.29 0.41 8.58
C SER A 432 3.58 -0.12 9.23
N SER A 433 4.76 0.40 8.83
CA SER A 433 6.06 -0.01 9.36
C SER A 433 6.50 0.84 10.56
N GLU A 434 6.17 2.13 10.55
CA GLU A 434 6.48 3.06 11.64
C GLU A 434 5.49 2.93 12.80
N MET A 435 4.21 2.73 12.50
CA MET A 435 3.11 2.74 13.45
C MET A 435 2.23 1.49 13.33
N SER A 436 1.47 1.21 14.40
CA SER A 436 0.41 0.22 14.32
C SER A 436 -0.78 0.73 13.50
N ALA A 437 -1.28 -0.07 12.58
CA ALA A 437 -2.52 0.24 11.84
C ALA A 437 -3.77 0.36 12.77
N ALA A 438 -3.67 -0.11 14.02
CA ALA A 438 -4.71 0.03 15.03
C ALA A 438 -4.75 1.42 15.70
N ALA A 439 -3.75 2.29 15.45
CA ALA A 439 -3.71 3.65 15.99
C ALA A 439 -4.91 4.50 15.55
N ASP A 440 -5.15 5.60 16.22
CA ASP A 440 -6.25 6.52 15.91
C ASP A 440 -6.14 7.09 14.48
N GLU A 441 -7.28 7.33 13.83
CA GLU A 441 -7.31 7.80 12.43
C GLU A 441 -6.70 9.20 12.27
N GLU A 442 -6.96 10.11 13.21
CA GLU A 442 -6.44 11.48 13.13
C GLU A 442 -4.91 11.50 13.33
N PHE A 443 -4.39 10.66 14.21
CA PHE A 443 -2.95 10.46 14.35
C PHE A 443 -2.32 9.90 13.06
N LEU A 444 -2.93 8.87 12.46
CA LEU A 444 -2.42 8.27 11.22
C LEU A 444 -2.51 9.23 10.03
N LYS A 445 -3.55 10.11 9.95
CA LYS A 445 -3.63 11.19 8.97
C LYS A 445 -2.49 12.20 9.14
N ALA A 446 -2.24 12.65 10.37
CA ALA A 446 -1.12 13.54 10.66
C ALA A 446 0.21 12.90 10.23
N HIS A 447 0.40 11.62 10.55
CA HIS A 447 1.62 10.89 10.19
C HIS A 447 1.76 10.72 8.66
N ALA A 448 0.68 10.47 7.92
CA ALA A 448 0.70 10.41 6.46
C ALA A 448 1.14 11.74 5.83
N VAL A 449 0.62 12.85 6.33
CA VAL A 449 0.99 14.20 5.85
C VAL A 449 2.46 14.51 6.11
N ILE A 450 2.98 14.25 7.32
CA ILE A 450 4.39 14.56 7.64
C ILE A 450 5.33 13.64 6.88
N SER A 451 5.03 12.35 6.76
CA SER A 451 5.85 11.40 5.99
C SER A 451 5.92 11.78 4.51
N ARG A 452 4.80 12.21 3.93
CA ARG A 452 4.74 12.73 2.56
C ARG A 452 5.53 14.01 2.42
N SER A 453 5.36 14.97 3.34
CA SER A 453 6.07 16.25 3.33
C SER A 453 7.58 16.05 3.36
N TRP A 454 8.04 15.16 4.26
CA TRP A 454 9.45 14.83 4.40
C TRP A 454 10.03 14.22 3.12
N VAL A 455 9.42 13.15 2.57
CA VAL A 455 9.93 12.49 1.37
C VAL A 455 9.91 13.42 0.16
N MET A 456 8.87 14.26 0.03
CA MET A 456 8.78 15.24 -1.05
C MET A 456 9.84 16.35 -0.92
N ALA A 457 10.20 16.74 0.30
CA ALA A 457 11.29 17.69 0.56
C ALA A 457 12.65 17.07 0.18
N GLN A 458 12.91 15.78 0.49
CA GLN A 458 14.11 15.07 0.05
C GLN A 458 14.21 15.03 -1.48
N LEU A 459 13.13 14.66 -2.17
CA LEU A 459 13.07 14.64 -3.64
C LEU A 459 13.27 16.04 -4.29
N ALA A 460 12.95 17.11 -3.59
CA ALA A 460 13.20 18.47 -4.07
C ALA A 460 14.66 18.90 -3.89
N SER A 461 15.34 18.44 -2.84
CA SER A 461 16.74 18.73 -2.57
C SER A 461 17.70 18.01 -3.52
N THR A 462 17.44 16.71 -3.79
CA THR A 462 18.26 15.87 -4.68
C THR A 462 18.31 16.41 -6.12
N LYS A 463 17.22 17.03 -6.61
CA LYS A 463 17.20 17.67 -7.94
C LYS A 463 18.10 18.91 -8.05
N ASN A 464 18.41 19.57 -6.95
CA ASN A 464 19.27 20.73 -6.94
C ASN A 464 20.76 20.37 -6.87
N SER A 465 21.11 19.21 -6.31
CA SER A 465 22.48 18.71 -6.23
C SER A 465 22.99 18.15 -7.58
N HIS A 466 22.14 17.57 -8.43
CA HIS A 466 22.53 17.09 -9.78
C HIS A 466 22.80 18.20 -10.82
N LYS A 467 22.64 19.48 -10.47
CA LYS A 467 22.97 20.62 -11.34
C LYS A 467 24.33 21.27 -11.09
N ALA A 468 25.01 20.87 -10.02
CA ALA A 468 26.40 21.28 -9.78
C ALA A 468 27.32 20.20 -10.34
N GLU A 469 28.05 20.49 -11.39
CA GLU A 469 29.17 19.65 -11.87
C GLU A 469 30.16 19.51 -10.72
N VAL A 470 30.26 18.33 -10.15
CA VAL A 470 31.24 18.01 -9.10
C VAL A 470 32.41 17.30 -9.76
N PRO A 471 33.66 17.70 -9.49
CA PRO A 471 34.86 17.00 -9.98
C PRO A 471 34.94 15.57 -9.42
N ASP A 472 35.50 14.67 -10.22
CA ASP A 472 35.57 13.20 -10.06
C ASP A 472 36.37 12.67 -8.85
N GLU A 473 36.47 13.40 -7.76
CA GLU A 473 37.18 12.89 -6.56
C GLU A 473 36.35 13.07 -5.30
N ILE A 474 36.14 11.94 -4.62
CA ILE A 474 35.57 11.76 -3.26
C ILE A 474 34.04 11.72 -3.20
N CYS A 475 33.45 10.56 -3.47
CA CYS A 475 32.12 10.24 -3.01
C CYS A 475 32.13 8.94 -2.19
N SER A 476 31.88 9.06 -0.89
CA SER A 476 31.75 7.94 0.03
C SER A 476 30.32 7.88 0.56
N THR A 477 29.55 6.90 0.11
CA THR A 477 28.21 6.60 0.68
C THR A 477 28.27 5.33 1.53
N PRO A 478 28.02 5.41 2.83
CA PRO A 478 28.08 4.27 3.74
C PRO A 478 26.76 3.64 4.13
N ALA A 479 25.60 4.22 3.85
CA ALA A 479 24.34 3.75 4.48
C ALA A 479 23.86 2.34 4.09
N LEU A 480 24.35 1.74 3.00
CA LEU A 480 24.06 0.34 2.63
C LEU A 480 25.30 -0.55 2.54
N VAL A 481 26.50 0.04 2.66
CA VAL A 481 27.77 -0.68 2.56
C VAL A 481 28.60 -0.40 3.80
N SER A 482 28.26 -1.04 4.90
CA SER A 482 28.92 -1.00 6.21
C SER A 482 28.95 0.38 6.90
N HIS A 483 28.24 0.51 8.01
CA HIS A 483 28.40 1.60 8.99
C HIS A 483 29.75 1.56 9.74
N LEU A 484 30.79 0.99 9.13
CA LEU A 484 32.10 0.82 9.76
C LEU A 484 33.12 1.88 9.37
N ASP A 485 32.85 2.72 8.37
CA ASP A 485 33.74 3.83 7.99
C ASP A 485 33.06 5.19 8.20
N ALA A 486 32.74 5.50 9.47
CA ALA A 486 32.53 6.88 9.85
C ALA A 486 33.87 7.61 9.71
N THR A 487 33.95 8.54 8.78
CA THR A 487 35.15 9.34 8.53
C THR A 487 35.48 10.10 9.82
N LEU A 488 36.57 9.72 10.46
CA LEU A 488 37.12 10.46 11.56
C LEU A 488 37.71 11.76 10.99
N TYR A 489 37.03 12.88 11.17
CA TYR A 489 37.66 14.19 10.98
C TYR A 489 38.69 14.36 12.10
N LYS A 490 39.96 14.09 11.79
CA LYS A 490 41.08 14.43 12.68
C LYS A 490 41.28 15.94 12.64
N THR A 491 40.72 16.63 13.59
CA THR A 491 41.26 17.90 13.99
C THR A 491 42.13 17.64 15.24
N GLU A 492 43.42 17.48 15.06
CA GLU A 492 44.38 17.44 16.17
C GLU A 492 44.46 18.85 16.71
N SER A 493 43.83 19.15 17.84
CA SER A 493 44.13 20.32 18.64
C SER A 493 45.05 19.89 19.78
N HIS A 494 46.24 20.42 19.86
CA HIS A 494 47.12 20.20 20.98
C HIS A 494 46.71 21.17 22.09
N SER A 495 46.20 20.64 23.20
CA SER A 495 46.07 21.43 24.43
C SER A 495 47.47 21.64 25.06
N ASN A 496 47.66 22.72 25.78
CA ASN A 496 48.95 23.04 26.46
C ASN A 496 49.42 21.98 27.47
N ASP A 497 48.60 20.96 27.76
CA ASP A 497 48.86 19.89 28.75
C ASP A 497 49.20 18.52 28.11
N GLY A 498 49.46 18.46 26.79
CA GLY A 498 49.84 17.24 26.10
C GLY A 498 48.70 16.24 25.83
N HIS A 499 47.46 16.55 26.17
CA HIS A 499 46.30 15.74 25.85
C HIS A 499 45.88 15.94 24.39
N ILE A 500 45.71 14.83 23.68
CA ILE A 500 45.15 14.83 22.29
C ILE A 500 43.62 14.84 22.40
N GLU A 501 43.01 15.90 21.87
CA GLU A 501 41.55 16.00 21.75
C GLU A 501 41.14 15.54 20.37
N TYR A 502 40.26 14.50 20.32
CA TYR A 502 39.64 14.01 19.10
C TYR A 502 38.26 14.63 18.96
N VAL A 503 37.90 15.08 17.78
CA VAL A 503 36.56 15.58 17.46
C VAL A 503 35.91 14.59 16.50
N LYS A 504 34.81 13.99 16.94
CA LYS A 504 33.96 13.14 16.11
C LYS A 504 32.61 13.79 15.93
N TRP A 505 32.33 14.20 14.71
CA TRP A 505 31.10 14.93 14.40
C TRP A 505 30.19 14.08 13.50
N TYR A 506 28.86 14.18 13.69
CA TYR A 506 27.91 13.55 12.81
C TYR A 506 27.95 14.22 11.44
N ASP A 507 28.20 13.42 10.40
CA ASP A 507 28.07 13.85 9.01
C ASP A 507 26.79 13.27 8.44
N ARG A 508 26.04 14.10 7.72
CA ARG A 508 24.79 13.68 7.08
C ARG A 508 25.12 13.04 5.73
N ASP A 509 25.00 11.75 5.65
CA ASP A 509 25.14 11.02 4.40
C ASP A 509 23.84 11.12 3.58
N ASP A 510 23.85 11.90 2.51
CA ASP A 510 22.80 11.90 1.51
C ASP A 510 23.00 10.71 0.55
N HIS A 511 21.89 10.15 0.04
CA HIS A 511 21.93 9.03 -0.89
C HIS A 511 22.15 9.52 -2.32
N ASP A 512 23.14 8.95 -3.05
CA ASP A 512 23.42 9.32 -4.43
C ASP A 512 22.73 8.38 -5.45
N LEU A 513 22.44 7.14 -5.05
CA LEU A 513 21.97 6.09 -5.95
C LEU A 513 20.44 5.95 -5.98
N PHE A 514 19.77 6.45 -4.97
CA PHE A 514 18.33 6.38 -4.78
C PHE A 514 17.86 7.55 -3.92
N ASP A 515 16.58 7.82 -3.91
CA ASP A 515 16.03 8.99 -3.24
C ASP A 515 15.97 8.82 -1.72
N VAL A 516 15.65 7.63 -1.22
CA VAL A 516 15.60 7.26 0.20
C VAL A 516 15.97 5.79 0.38
N CYS A 517 16.46 5.40 1.57
CA CYS A 517 16.64 3.99 1.93
C CYS A 517 15.42 3.43 2.67
N ALA A 518 15.39 2.11 2.80
CA ALA A 518 14.32 1.38 3.47
C ALA A 518 14.47 1.31 5.00
N ASP A 519 15.58 1.81 5.55
CA ASP A 519 15.95 1.70 6.97
C ASP A 519 15.69 2.99 7.77
N ASP A 520 15.88 2.93 9.08
CA ASP A 520 15.63 3.99 10.08
C ASP A 520 16.41 5.30 9.83
N HIS A 521 17.42 5.30 8.97
CA HIS A 521 18.12 6.52 8.52
C HIS A 521 17.15 7.48 7.78
N CYS A 522 16.23 6.95 6.98
CA CYS A 522 15.17 7.69 6.29
C CYS A 522 13.83 7.50 6.99
N GLN A 523 12.99 6.68 6.43
CA GLN A 523 11.71 6.25 7.01
C GLN A 523 11.62 4.74 6.86
N ARG A 524 11.19 4.06 7.90
CA ARG A 524 11.10 2.60 7.89
C ARG A 524 10.14 2.11 6.79
N TYR A 525 10.69 1.41 5.80
CA TYR A 525 9.97 0.92 4.63
C TYR A 525 10.17 -0.59 4.47
N GLN A 526 9.13 -1.38 4.67
CA GLN A 526 9.18 -2.85 4.60
C GLN A 526 8.26 -3.43 3.50
N GLY A 527 8.01 -2.63 2.46
CA GLY A 527 7.15 -3.01 1.35
C GLY A 527 5.72 -3.34 1.80
N LEU A 528 5.08 -4.28 1.13
CA LEU A 528 3.74 -4.74 1.47
C LEU A 528 3.70 -5.75 2.62
N THR A 529 4.85 -6.17 3.16
CA THR A 529 4.94 -7.19 4.21
C THR A 529 4.18 -6.78 5.47
N ARG A 530 4.17 -5.49 5.78
CA ARG A 530 3.47 -4.88 6.93
C ARG A 530 2.21 -4.11 6.54
N ALA A 531 2.03 -3.81 5.26
CA ALA A 531 0.86 -3.09 4.76
C ALA A 531 -0.39 -3.98 4.79
N VAL A 532 -0.90 -4.26 5.99
CA VAL A 532 -2.08 -5.09 6.21
C VAL A 532 -3.26 -4.19 6.57
N GLY A 533 -4.26 -4.10 5.67
CA GLY A 533 -5.56 -3.55 5.99
C GLY A 533 -5.94 -2.27 5.24
N GLN A 534 -7.24 -2.12 5.05
CA GLN A 534 -7.88 -1.02 4.31
C GLN A 534 -7.83 0.32 5.05
N LYS A 535 -7.64 0.31 6.38
CA LYS A 535 -7.66 1.53 7.18
C LYS A 535 -6.57 2.50 6.75
N VAL A 536 -5.33 2.02 6.62
CA VAL A 536 -4.20 2.85 6.19
C VAL A 536 -4.43 3.39 4.77
N ARG A 537 -4.98 2.57 3.86
CA ARG A 537 -5.34 3.03 2.51
C ARG A 537 -6.35 4.16 2.55
N LYS A 538 -7.44 4.02 3.32
CA LYS A 538 -8.46 5.08 3.47
C LYS A 538 -7.85 6.38 4.00
N ILE A 539 -6.90 6.28 4.92
CA ILE A 539 -6.20 7.44 5.51
C ILE A 539 -5.35 8.15 4.47
N ILE A 540 -4.56 7.41 3.69
CA ILE A 540 -3.75 7.98 2.61
C ILE A 540 -4.64 8.63 1.55
N ASP A 541 -5.73 7.98 1.17
CA ASP A 541 -6.70 8.53 0.23
C ASP A 541 -7.35 9.83 0.74
N ALA A 542 -7.67 9.89 2.03
CA ALA A 542 -8.27 11.07 2.65
C ALA A 542 -7.31 12.27 2.71
N THR A 543 -6.00 12.00 2.83
CA THR A 543 -4.93 13.01 2.88
C THR A 543 -4.12 13.08 1.59
N TRP A 544 -4.61 12.52 0.49
CA TRP A 544 -3.86 12.41 -0.78
C TRP A 544 -3.28 13.75 -1.23
N GLY A 545 -1.96 13.76 -1.46
CA GLY A 545 -1.24 14.94 -1.94
C GLY A 545 -1.08 16.06 -0.92
N GLU A 546 -1.67 15.96 0.29
CA GLU A 546 -1.51 16.97 1.32
C GLU A 546 -0.09 16.98 1.90
N VAL A 547 0.55 18.14 1.87
CA VAL A 547 1.90 18.39 2.37
C VAL A 547 1.93 19.64 3.23
N LEU A 548 2.89 19.69 4.15
CA LEU A 548 3.20 20.90 4.91
C LEU A 548 4.16 21.79 4.14
N LYS A 549 3.83 23.07 4.05
CA LYS A 549 4.70 24.11 3.52
C LYS A 549 4.89 25.26 4.51
N TYR A 550 6.06 25.83 4.51
CA TYR A 550 6.40 27.06 5.22
C TYR A 550 7.05 28.03 4.24
N ASP A 551 6.54 29.26 4.15
CA ASP A 551 6.95 30.24 3.14
C ASP A 551 6.99 29.68 1.71
N GLY A 552 5.96 28.89 1.35
CA GLY A 552 5.81 28.27 0.03
C GLY A 552 6.77 27.10 -0.26
N LYS A 553 7.64 26.72 0.68
CA LYS A 553 8.59 25.61 0.54
C LYS A 553 8.11 24.40 1.33
N LEU A 554 8.38 23.20 0.80
CA LEU A 554 8.11 21.96 1.50
C LEU A 554 8.86 21.89 2.82
N CYS A 555 8.17 21.48 3.88
CA CYS A 555 8.76 21.29 5.20
C CYS A 555 9.55 19.97 5.27
N ASP A 556 10.75 20.02 5.82
CA ASP A 556 11.47 18.85 6.34
C ASP A 556 10.78 18.39 7.64
N ALA A 557 9.65 17.69 7.48
CA ALA A 557 8.72 17.39 8.56
C ALA A 557 9.22 16.19 9.40
N ARG A 558 10.19 16.42 10.26
CA ARG A 558 10.83 15.42 11.14
C ARG A 558 9.87 14.92 12.22
N PHE A 559 10.05 13.68 12.66
CA PHE A 559 9.30 13.08 13.75
C PHE A 559 10.15 12.11 14.56
N SER A 560 9.82 11.90 15.81
CA SER A 560 10.52 10.97 16.71
C SER A 560 9.53 10.25 17.62
N LYS A 561 9.95 9.14 18.21
CA LYS A 561 9.11 8.31 19.07
C LYS A 561 8.56 9.08 20.27
N CYS A 562 9.44 9.78 21.02
CA CYS A 562 9.05 10.53 22.22
C CYS A 562 9.97 11.75 22.40
N CYS A 563 9.39 12.96 22.47
CA CYS A 563 10.19 14.17 22.69
C CYS A 563 10.70 14.31 24.14
N GLY A 564 10.06 13.63 25.12
CA GLY A 564 10.40 13.70 26.53
C GLY A 564 9.78 14.90 27.27
N GLY A 565 8.76 15.54 26.68
CA GLY A 565 8.00 16.65 27.22
C GLY A 565 8.26 18.01 26.56
N ARG A 566 9.29 18.10 25.72
CA ARG A 566 9.61 19.30 24.93
C ARG A 566 10.24 18.90 23.60
N MET A 567 9.79 19.46 22.49
CA MET A 567 10.42 19.29 21.19
C MET A 567 11.82 19.94 21.18
N GLU A 568 12.66 19.52 20.23
CA GLU A 568 13.99 20.06 20.05
C GLU A 568 14.12 20.81 18.72
N ARG A 569 15.14 21.68 18.60
CA ARG A 569 15.51 22.36 17.37
C ARG A 569 16.35 21.48 16.45
N PHE A 570 16.24 21.72 15.16
CA PHE A 570 16.97 20.96 14.15
C PHE A 570 18.49 21.04 14.32
N SER A 571 19.02 22.23 14.64
CA SER A 571 20.47 22.48 14.80
C SER A 571 21.14 21.67 15.91
N VAL A 572 20.38 21.21 16.90
CA VAL A 572 20.91 20.36 17.99
C VAL A 572 21.26 18.96 17.48
N CYS A 573 20.50 18.46 16.48
CA CYS A 573 20.59 17.07 16.01
C CYS A 573 21.39 16.90 14.72
N TRP A 574 21.36 17.91 13.83
CA TRP A 574 21.98 17.88 12.50
C TRP A 574 22.85 19.12 12.22
N ASP A 575 22.61 19.81 11.10
CA ASP A 575 23.35 20.99 10.67
C ASP A 575 23.09 22.18 11.59
N ASP A 576 24.03 23.17 11.61
CA ASP A 576 23.87 24.41 12.36
C ASP A 576 22.88 25.39 11.71
N LYS A 577 21.70 24.87 11.38
CA LYS A 577 20.60 25.57 10.75
C LYS A 577 19.29 25.25 11.47
N ASP A 578 18.49 26.26 11.72
CA ASP A 578 17.16 26.10 12.27
C ASP A 578 16.07 26.44 11.24
N TYR A 579 14.91 25.88 11.48
CA TYR A 579 13.70 26.13 10.71
C TYR A 579 12.63 26.69 11.65
N ASP A 580 11.97 27.76 11.26
CA ASP A 580 10.99 28.45 12.10
C ASP A 580 9.76 27.59 12.45
N TYR A 581 9.48 26.57 11.63
CA TYR A 581 8.42 25.59 11.89
C TYR A 581 8.87 24.37 12.73
N LEU A 582 10.16 24.23 13.07
CA LEU A 582 10.72 23.20 13.96
C LEU A 582 11.22 23.84 15.24
N GLN A 583 10.27 24.25 16.08
CA GLN A 583 10.55 24.98 17.31
C GLN A 583 10.67 24.06 18.52
N SER A 584 11.45 24.49 19.51
CA SER A 584 11.53 23.83 20.82
C SER A 584 10.42 24.33 21.73
N LEU A 585 9.26 23.71 21.64
CA LEU A 585 8.07 24.06 22.43
C LEU A 585 7.70 22.91 23.38
N PRO A 586 7.03 23.20 24.52
CA PRO A 586 6.48 22.16 25.38
C PRO A 586 5.45 21.29 24.65
N ASP A 587 5.52 19.98 24.83
CA ASP A 587 4.54 19.00 24.30
C ASP A 587 3.31 18.92 25.23
N THR A 588 2.64 20.06 25.44
CA THR A 588 1.56 20.22 26.41
C THR A 588 0.39 20.99 25.81
N PRO A 589 -0.83 20.89 26.35
CA PRO A 589 -1.94 21.75 25.96
C PRO A 589 -1.54 23.24 25.98
N ALA A 590 -1.87 23.95 24.89
CA ALA A 590 -1.48 25.35 24.68
C ALA A 590 0.03 25.65 24.81
N GLN A 591 0.87 24.63 24.72
CA GLN A 591 2.34 24.71 24.77
C GLN A 591 2.86 25.44 26.02
N GLN A 592 2.25 25.20 27.17
CA GLN A 592 2.60 25.82 28.45
C GLN A 592 3.58 24.97 29.26
N ASP A 593 4.60 25.61 29.85
CA ASP A 593 5.49 24.96 30.79
C ASP A 593 4.78 24.62 32.12
N GLY A 594 5.20 23.55 32.77
CA GLY A 594 4.66 23.12 34.06
C GLY A 594 3.33 22.33 34.00
N VAL A 595 2.80 22.12 32.81
CA VAL A 595 1.64 21.25 32.56
C VAL A 595 2.15 19.86 32.17
N ARG A 596 1.35 18.81 32.44
CA ARG A 596 1.67 17.44 32.03
C ARG A 596 1.76 17.35 30.51
N ALA A 597 2.86 16.78 30.02
CA ALA A 597 3.09 16.59 28.59
C ALA A 597 2.17 15.48 28.02
N PHE A 598 1.75 15.64 26.77
CA PHE A 598 0.99 14.59 26.07
C PHE A 598 1.74 13.27 26.03
N CYS A 599 3.05 13.30 25.79
CA CYS A 599 3.89 12.09 25.77
C CYS A 599 4.21 11.51 27.16
N ASP A 600 3.82 12.16 28.25
CA ASP A 600 3.92 11.62 29.62
C ASP A 600 2.76 10.64 29.89
N THR A 601 2.80 9.50 29.23
CA THR A 601 1.78 8.45 29.36
C THR A 601 2.41 7.09 29.62
N SER A 602 1.79 6.34 30.53
CA SER A 602 2.04 4.93 30.78
C SER A 602 0.83 4.06 30.40
N ASP A 603 -0.13 4.64 29.66
CA ASP A 603 -1.31 3.93 29.20
C ASP A 603 -0.91 2.86 28.18
N LYS A 604 -1.01 1.60 28.61
CA LYS A 604 -0.63 0.44 27.78
C LYS A 604 -1.51 0.27 26.55
N GLU A 605 -2.76 0.72 26.59
CA GLU A 605 -3.65 0.63 25.42
C GLU A 605 -3.25 1.62 24.33
N ILE A 606 -2.87 2.84 24.72
CA ILE A 606 -2.34 3.85 23.79
C ILE A 606 -1.00 3.37 23.24
N LEU A 607 -0.08 2.97 24.11
CA LEU A 607 1.25 2.52 23.69
C LEU A 607 1.18 1.29 22.77
N ALA A 608 0.32 0.31 23.06
CA ALA A 608 0.13 -0.87 22.22
C ALA A 608 -0.45 -0.56 20.83
N LYS A 609 -1.25 0.51 20.72
CA LYS A 609 -1.80 0.97 19.44
C LYS A 609 -0.80 1.79 18.61
N VAL A 610 0.14 2.46 19.26
CA VAL A 610 1.15 3.32 18.60
C VAL A 610 2.40 2.54 18.23
N LEU A 611 2.84 1.65 19.12
CA LEU A 611 4.11 0.95 19.00
C LEU A 611 3.95 -0.35 18.20
N ASN A 612 4.92 -0.61 17.34
CA ASN A 612 5.06 -1.93 16.71
C ASN A 612 5.48 -2.98 17.74
N ASN A 613 5.28 -4.27 17.41
CA ASN A 613 5.57 -5.40 18.31
C ASN A 613 7.00 -5.38 18.91
N TYR A 614 7.97 -4.81 18.21
CA TYR A 614 9.37 -4.70 18.64
C TYR A 614 9.60 -3.66 19.74
N ASP A 615 8.78 -2.62 19.75
CA ASP A 615 8.88 -1.52 20.71
C ASP A 615 7.99 -1.74 21.94
N GLN A 616 7.20 -2.83 21.98
CA GLN A 616 6.27 -3.11 23.08
C GLN A 616 6.96 -3.69 24.33
N GLU A 617 8.20 -4.15 24.21
CA GLU A 617 8.96 -4.70 25.32
C GLU A 617 9.46 -3.63 26.31
N THR A 618 9.48 -2.36 25.88
CA THR A 618 9.90 -1.21 26.69
C THR A 618 8.76 -0.23 26.85
N VAL A 619 8.53 0.26 28.08
CA VAL A 619 7.50 1.27 28.39
C VAL A 619 8.10 2.61 28.81
N ASP A 620 9.42 2.69 28.97
CA ASP A 620 10.15 3.84 29.52
C ASP A 620 10.53 4.87 28.47
N PHE A 621 9.56 5.26 27.61
CA PHE A 621 9.83 6.24 26.55
C PHE A 621 9.96 7.67 27.06
N TYR A 622 9.25 8.03 28.13
CA TYR A 622 9.22 9.37 28.66
C TYR A 622 10.40 9.65 29.57
N ARG A 623 10.74 8.69 30.48
CA ARG A 623 11.89 8.76 31.38
C ARG A 623 12.56 7.39 31.45
N TRP A 624 13.88 7.37 31.45
CA TRP A 624 14.65 6.15 31.43
C TRP A 624 15.95 6.28 32.26
N THR A 625 16.53 5.16 32.62
CA THR A 625 17.79 5.08 33.36
C THR A 625 18.65 4.00 32.73
N GLU A 626 19.92 4.31 32.50
CA GLU A 626 20.97 3.39 32.08
C GLU A 626 22.11 3.42 33.10
N VAL A 627 22.69 2.29 33.38
CA VAL A 627 23.78 2.15 34.37
C VAL A 627 24.96 1.46 33.71
N TYR A 628 26.13 2.02 33.87
CA TYR A 628 27.39 1.50 33.35
C TYR A 628 28.40 1.35 34.46
N ASP A 629 29.09 0.20 34.47
CA ASP A 629 30.35 0.08 35.22
C ASP A 629 31.45 0.78 34.45
N ARG A 630 32.44 1.29 35.18
CA ARG A 630 33.50 2.12 34.62
C ARG A 630 34.31 1.42 33.53
N GLU A 631 34.62 0.14 33.74
CA GLU A 631 35.37 -0.68 32.80
C GLU A 631 34.56 -0.94 31.53
N ASP A 632 33.29 -1.33 31.70
CA ASP A 632 32.36 -1.61 30.59
C ASP A 632 32.13 -0.36 29.74
N LEU A 633 31.95 0.81 30.35
CA LEU A 633 31.77 2.06 29.62
C LEU A 633 33.03 2.43 28.83
N SER A 634 34.23 2.22 29.40
CA SER A 634 35.50 2.50 28.73
C SER A 634 35.70 1.61 27.52
N ALA A 635 35.45 0.32 27.69
CA ALA A 635 35.52 -0.65 26.60
C ALA A 635 34.48 -0.37 25.49
N LEU A 636 33.25 -0.03 25.87
CA LEU A 636 32.18 0.34 24.94
C LEU A 636 32.56 1.55 24.08
N ILE A 637 33.09 2.63 24.72
CA ILE A 637 33.50 3.85 24.01
C ILE A 637 34.65 3.55 23.04
N GLU A 638 35.61 2.75 23.45
CA GLU A 638 36.71 2.30 22.56
C GLU A 638 36.18 1.48 21.37
N GLU A 639 35.32 0.49 21.62
CA GLU A 639 34.71 -0.31 20.57
C GLU A 639 33.91 0.54 19.56
N ARG A 640 33.10 1.49 20.07
CA ARG A 640 32.20 2.29 19.23
C ARG A 640 32.89 3.46 18.53
N SER A 641 33.96 4.00 19.08
CA SER A 641 34.71 5.13 18.51
C SER A 641 35.95 4.72 17.71
N GLY A 642 36.46 3.49 17.95
CA GLY A 642 37.78 3.06 17.45
C GLY A 642 38.97 3.78 18.14
N ILE A 643 38.75 4.51 19.25
CA ILE A 643 39.74 5.31 19.93
C ILE A 643 39.79 4.88 21.41
N SER A 644 40.95 4.40 21.86
CA SER A 644 41.19 4.16 23.31
C SER A 644 41.41 5.46 24.01
N LEU A 645 40.59 5.76 25.02
CA LEU A 645 40.70 6.93 25.89
C LEU A 645 41.38 6.57 27.23
N GLY A 646 41.73 5.30 27.44
CA GLY A 646 42.04 4.77 28.76
C GLY A 646 40.76 4.61 29.59
N GLN A 647 40.86 4.65 30.91
CA GLN A 647 39.65 4.59 31.76
C GLN A 647 38.89 5.92 31.68
N VAL A 648 37.57 5.85 31.49
CA VAL A 648 36.70 7.03 31.52
C VAL A 648 36.71 7.68 32.90
N ILE A 649 37.01 8.94 32.94
CA ILE A 649 37.03 9.78 34.16
C ILE A 649 35.66 10.46 34.31
N CYS A 650 35.20 11.15 33.25
CA CYS A 650 33.90 11.82 33.29
C CYS A 650 33.32 12.09 31.90
N LEU A 651 32.00 12.31 31.90
CA LEU A 651 31.20 12.80 30.76
C LEU A 651 30.81 14.27 31.09
N GLU A 652 31.22 15.23 30.27
CA GLU A 652 30.91 16.65 30.43
C GLU A 652 30.05 17.14 29.27
N PRO A 653 28.73 17.38 29.47
CA PRO A 653 27.90 18.06 28.48
C PRO A 653 28.37 19.49 28.27
N LEU A 654 28.86 19.80 27.07
CA LEU A 654 29.36 21.16 26.73
C LEU A 654 28.24 22.05 26.20
N GLU A 655 27.35 21.47 25.39
CA GLU A 655 26.24 22.20 24.80
C GLU A 655 24.95 21.35 24.84
N ARG A 656 23.82 22.02 25.14
CA ARG A 656 22.50 21.41 25.18
C ARG A 656 21.47 22.29 24.47
N GLY A 657 20.52 21.62 23.81
CA GLY A 657 19.28 22.26 23.35
C GLY A 657 18.29 22.49 24.50
N GLN A 658 17.19 23.14 24.17
CA GLN A 658 16.15 23.49 25.16
C GLN A 658 15.38 22.27 25.70
N SER A 659 15.34 21.14 24.96
CA SER A 659 14.76 19.88 25.43
C SER A 659 15.67 19.13 26.41
N GLY A 660 16.86 19.64 26.66
CA GLY A 660 17.89 18.97 27.45
C GLY A 660 18.81 18.05 26.64
N ARG A 661 18.56 17.88 25.33
CA ARG A 661 19.42 17.06 24.46
C ARG A 661 20.79 17.69 24.31
N ILE A 662 21.81 16.86 24.50
CA ILE A 662 23.19 17.22 24.36
C ILE A 662 23.54 17.22 22.86
N SER A 663 24.00 18.39 22.37
CA SER A 663 24.52 18.53 21.00
C SER A 663 26.06 18.34 20.97
N LYS A 664 26.72 18.54 22.11
CA LYS A 664 28.16 18.42 22.23
C LYS A 664 28.54 17.84 23.58
N LEU A 665 29.19 16.69 23.58
CA LEU A 665 29.62 15.95 24.77
C LEU A 665 31.14 15.78 24.77
N LYS A 666 31.79 16.15 25.88
CA LYS A 666 33.19 15.85 26.12
C LYS A 666 33.31 14.60 26.97
N ILE A 667 34.10 13.65 26.51
CA ILE A 667 34.42 12.39 27.21
C ILE A 667 35.89 12.50 27.63
N VAL A 668 36.13 12.55 28.93
CA VAL A 668 37.48 12.64 29.50
C VAL A 668 37.89 11.23 29.90
N GLY A 669 38.98 10.76 29.35
CA GLY A 669 39.64 9.53 29.76
C GLY A 669 40.95 9.77 30.45
N SER A 670 41.57 8.73 31.02
CA SER A 670 42.85 8.80 31.73
C SER A 670 44.03 9.10 30.79
N GLU A 671 43.92 8.78 29.52
CA GLU A 671 44.98 8.93 28.54
C GLU A 671 44.66 10.01 27.50
N ARG A 672 43.37 10.13 27.11
CA ARG A 672 42.95 11.01 26.03
C ARG A 672 41.56 11.57 26.31
N THR A 673 41.22 12.63 25.60
CA THR A 673 39.90 13.26 25.66
C THR A 673 39.28 13.25 24.25
N MET A 674 37.97 13.09 24.18
CA MET A 674 37.23 13.15 22.94
C MET A 674 36.01 14.07 23.09
N VAL A 675 35.78 14.89 22.07
CA VAL A 675 34.53 15.67 21.94
C VAL A 675 33.65 15.04 20.86
N VAL A 676 32.42 14.75 21.20
CA VAL A 676 31.44 14.09 20.35
C VAL A 676 30.25 15.01 20.07
N GLY A 677 29.82 15.12 18.84
CA GLY A 677 28.62 15.77 18.38
C GLY A 677 28.14 15.11 17.09
N LYS A 678 26.92 15.13 16.75
CA LYS A 678 25.72 15.69 17.35
C LYS A 678 24.92 14.60 18.12
N GLU A 679 23.60 14.79 18.27
CA GLU A 679 22.69 13.96 19.05
C GLU A 679 22.84 12.45 18.76
N LEU A 680 22.79 12.07 17.49
CA LEU A 680 22.85 10.66 17.07
C LEU A 680 24.21 10.03 17.38
N GLU A 681 25.32 10.74 17.16
CA GLU A 681 26.67 10.22 17.42
C GLU A 681 26.91 10.02 18.92
N ILE A 682 26.40 10.92 19.77
CA ILE A 682 26.45 10.77 21.24
C ILE A 682 25.70 9.49 21.65
N ARG A 683 24.54 9.22 21.07
CA ARG A 683 23.75 8.02 21.35
C ARG A 683 24.47 6.73 20.89
N ARG A 684 25.15 6.78 19.75
CA ARG A 684 25.89 5.62 19.20
C ARG A 684 27.09 5.25 20.06
N ILE A 685 27.84 6.22 20.54
CA ILE A 685 29.05 6.00 21.35
C ILE A 685 28.74 5.46 22.73
N LEU A 686 27.62 5.86 23.32
CA LEU A 686 27.21 5.47 24.66
C LEU A 686 26.30 4.24 24.71
N SER A 687 26.18 3.46 23.64
CA SER A 687 25.37 2.23 23.66
C SER A 687 25.88 1.20 22.66
N LYS A 688 25.69 -0.08 22.96
CA LYS A 688 25.96 -1.19 22.02
C LYS A 688 25.07 -1.12 20.76
N SER A 689 23.91 -0.53 20.90
CA SER A 689 23.02 -0.18 19.75
C SER A 689 22.92 1.35 19.63
N HIS A 690 21.85 1.92 20.15
CA HIS A 690 21.65 3.36 20.25
C HIS A 690 21.05 3.70 21.61
N LEU A 691 21.64 4.65 22.34
CA LEU A 691 21.02 5.19 23.54
C LEU A 691 19.66 5.82 23.19
N LYS A 692 18.69 5.75 24.09
CA LYS A 692 17.32 6.21 23.82
C LYS A 692 17.23 7.66 23.32
N SER A 693 17.97 8.57 23.96
CA SER A 693 18.17 9.96 23.50
C SER A 693 19.48 10.52 24.06
N SER A 694 19.90 11.72 23.62
CA SER A 694 21.00 12.45 24.24
C SER A 694 20.54 13.39 25.37
N ALA A 695 19.27 13.38 25.73
CA ALA A 695 18.74 14.18 26.85
C ALA A 695 18.90 13.40 28.16
N PHE A 696 20.05 13.51 28.79
CA PHE A 696 20.33 12.84 30.06
C PHE A 696 21.20 13.66 30.99
N ASP A 697 21.06 13.41 32.29
CA ASP A 697 21.96 13.86 33.35
C ASP A 697 22.82 12.68 33.80
N VAL A 698 24.02 12.99 34.28
CA VAL A 698 25.04 12.02 34.69
C VAL A 698 25.21 12.06 36.20
N GLU A 699 25.08 10.88 36.83
CA GLU A 699 25.39 10.69 38.26
C GLU A 699 26.49 9.65 38.40
N TYR A 700 27.41 9.86 39.33
CA TYR A 700 28.50 8.94 39.64
C TYR A 700 28.28 8.33 41.03
N LEU A 701 28.44 6.99 41.11
CA LEU A 701 28.22 6.23 42.33
C LEU A 701 29.50 5.49 42.73
N ALA A 702 29.83 5.50 44.03
CA ALA A 702 30.84 4.63 44.60
C ALA A 702 30.36 3.18 44.72
N GLU A 703 31.22 2.24 45.09
CA GLU A 703 30.85 0.81 45.28
C GLU A 703 29.71 0.60 46.27
N ASP A 704 29.59 1.46 47.29
CA ASP A 704 28.52 1.42 48.29
C ASP A 704 27.21 2.06 47.85
N GLY A 705 27.15 2.56 46.58
CA GLY A 705 25.99 3.24 45.99
C GLY A 705 25.86 4.71 46.41
N SER A 706 26.78 5.29 47.16
CA SER A 706 26.78 6.73 47.50
C SER A 706 27.16 7.56 46.29
N ARG A 707 26.55 8.79 46.19
CA ARG A 707 26.91 9.74 45.13
C ARG A 707 28.28 10.36 45.39
N VAL A 708 29.13 10.37 44.36
CA VAL A 708 30.47 10.93 44.37
C VAL A 708 30.66 11.91 43.24
N LYS A 709 31.73 12.72 43.30
CA LYS A 709 32.10 13.63 42.22
C LYS A 709 32.83 12.88 41.10
N PRO A 710 32.78 13.38 39.86
CA PRO A 710 33.50 12.78 38.72
C PRO A 710 35.02 12.64 38.97
N SER A 711 35.61 13.52 39.79
CA SER A 711 37.02 13.49 40.15
C SER A 711 37.38 12.46 41.22
N GLU A 712 36.38 11.83 41.83
CA GLU A 712 36.57 10.80 42.86
C GLU A 712 36.55 9.40 42.19
N ASN A 713 36.92 8.38 42.98
CA ASN A 713 36.86 7.02 42.47
C ASN A 713 35.42 6.51 42.47
N TRP A 714 34.77 6.60 41.34
CA TRP A 714 33.42 6.06 41.13
C TRP A 714 33.48 4.63 40.54
N ALA A 715 32.55 3.79 40.92
CA ALA A 715 32.38 2.43 40.40
C ALA A 715 31.37 2.37 39.24
N SER A 716 30.23 3.04 39.41
CA SER A 716 29.16 3.04 38.42
C SER A 716 28.78 4.46 38.02
N LEU A 717 28.39 4.60 36.75
CA LEU A 717 27.86 5.83 36.14
C LEU A 717 26.39 5.58 35.79
N VAL A 718 25.52 6.49 36.22
CA VAL A 718 24.07 6.42 35.95
C VAL A 718 23.67 7.55 35.03
N LEU A 719 23.08 7.23 33.89
CA LEU A 719 22.41 8.17 33.00
C LEU A 719 20.92 8.20 33.31
N LYS A 720 20.42 9.36 33.70
CA LYS A 720 18.97 9.60 33.87
C LYS A 720 18.47 10.44 32.71
N GLY A 721 17.73 9.82 31.81
CA GLY A 721 17.36 10.45 30.56
C GLY A 721 15.88 10.63 30.32
N SER A 722 15.56 11.35 29.27
CA SER A 722 14.18 11.64 28.85
C SER A 722 14.01 11.55 27.34
N GLY A 723 12.86 11.02 26.92
CA GLY A 723 12.49 10.89 25.52
C GLY A 723 13.21 9.78 24.78
N TRP A 724 12.79 9.54 23.53
CA TRP A 724 13.35 8.54 22.63
C TRP A 724 13.47 9.13 21.22
N GLY A 725 14.68 9.15 20.67
CA GLY A 725 15.03 9.77 19.40
C GLY A 725 15.36 11.26 19.55
N HIS A 726 15.54 11.90 18.41
CA HIS A 726 16.03 13.28 18.30
C HIS A 726 15.09 14.37 18.86
N GLY A 727 13.79 14.09 18.98
CA GLY A 727 12.80 15.01 19.57
C GLY A 727 12.41 16.21 18.71
N VAL A 728 12.85 16.29 17.46
CA VAL A 728 12.52 17.38 16.54
C VAL A 728 11.21 17.11 15.82
N GLY A 729 10.33 18.10 15.73
CA GLY A 729 9.04 18.01 15.07
C GLY A 729 8.03 17.15 15.83
N LEU A 730 7.28 16.29 15.15
CA LEU A 730 6.19 15.52 15.75
C LEU A 730 6.69 14.46 16.74
N CYS A 731 6.14 14.50 17.95
CA CYS A 731 6.26 13.43 18.95
C CYS A 731 5.18 12.37 18.69
N GLN A 732 5.56 11.16 18.27
CA GLN A 732 4.60 10.12 17.90
C GLN A 732 3.67 9.73 19.06
N ILE A 733 4.22 9.55 20.28
CA ILE A 733 3.41 9.23 21.47
C ILE A 733 2.50 10.40 21.84
N GLY A 734 3.04 11.64 21.84
CA GLY A 734 2.24 12.82 22.16
C GLY A 734 1.12 13.04 21.16
N ALA A 735 1.38 12.93 19.87
CA ALA A 735 0.37 13.04 18.81
C ALA A 735 -0.74 11.97 18.91
N ALA A 736 -0.39 10.74 19.30
CA ALA A 736 -1.37 9.69 19.53
C ALA A 736 -2.25 9.96 20.75
N VAL A 737 -1.69 10.50 21.83
CA VAL A 737 -2.47 10.95 23.00
C VAL A 737 -3.41 12.09 22.60
N MET A 738 -2.93 13.11 21.87
CA MET A 738 -3.77 14.20 21.36
C MET A 738 -4.96 13.66 20.55
N ALA A 739 -4.74 12.72 19.62
CA ALA A 739 -5.82 12.13 18.85
C ALA A 739 -6.84 11.40 19.75
N THR A 740 -6.39 10.68 20.77
CA THR A 740 -7.26 10.02 21.76
C THR A 740 -8.08 11.04 22.59
N GLU A 741 -7.53 12.23 22.81
CA GLU A 741 -8.20 13.35 23.49
C GLU A 741 -9.12 14.16 22.55
N GLY A 742 -9.24 13.77 21.26
CA GLY A 742 -10.17 14.34 20.30
C GLY A 742 -9.63 15.47 19.44
N TYR A 743 -8.31 15.66 19.39
CA TYR A 743 -7.68 16.58 18.45
C TYR A 743 -7.71 15.99 17.04
N ASP A 744 -8.11 16.79 16.03
CA ASP A 744 -8.00 16.41 14.63
C ASP A 744 -6.55 16.49 14.13
N TYR A 745 -6.28 15.87 12.97
CA TYR A 745 -4.92 15.81 12.41
C TYR A 745 -4.35 17.19 12.08
N ARG A 746 -5.18 18.21 11.78
CA ARG A 746 -4.74 19.58 11.49
C ARG A 746 -4.31 20.29 12.77
N GLN A 747 -5.01 20.08 13.86
CA GLN A 747 -4.65 20.57 15.18
C GLN A 747 -3.34 19.93 15.66
N ILE A 748 -3.17 18.62 15.44
CA ILE A 748 -1.94 17.89 15.75
C ILE A 748 -0.79 18.45 14.93
N LEU A 749 -0.95 18.61 13.61
CA LEU A 749 0.09 19.18 12.74
C LEU A 749 0.49 20.59 13.16
N ASN A 750 -0.48 21.46 13.48
CA ASN A 750 -0.20 22.84 13.91
C ASN A 750 0.50 22.90 15.27
N HIS A 751 0.27 21.92 16.16
CA HIS A 751 0.96 21.82 17.44
C HIS A 751 2.47 21.57 17.27
N TYR A 752 2.85 20.67 16.34
CA TYR A 752 4.24 20.28 16.14
C TYR A 752 4.98 21.09 15.07
N TYR A 753 4.27 21.74 14.16
CA TYR A 753 4.81 22.55 13.06
C TYR A 753 4.14 23.92 13.00
N PRO A 754 4.37 24.78 14.01
CA PRO A 754 3.68 26.07 14.08
C PRO A 754 4.02 26.95 12.89
N GLY A 755 2.98 27.54 12.28
CA GLY A 755 3.10 28.41 11.11
C GLY A 755 3.26 27.67 9.77
N ALA A 756 3.39 26.36 9.76
CA ALA A 756 3.31 25.59 8.53
C ALA A 756 1.86 25.49 8.04
N VAL A 757 1.67 25.55 6.73
CA VAL A 757 0.36 25.52 6.07
C VAL A 757 0.19 24.18 5.38
N LEU A 758 -1.00 23.57 5.54
CA LEU A 758 -1.39 22.36 4.84
C LEU A 758 -1.87 22.71 3.44
N GLU A 759 -1.21 22.20 2.41
CA GLU A 759 -1.55 22.41 0.99
C GLU A 759 -1.60 21.07 0.24
N LYS A 760 -2.29 21.07 -0.91
CA LYS A 760 -2.29 19.94 -1.86
C LYS A 760 -1.37 20.21 -3.03
#